data_f7297a94c153736cf9047cf31034f9ba
#
_entry.id   f7297a94c153736cf9047cf31034f9ba
#
_cell.length_a   1.000
_cell.length_b   1.000
_cell.length_c   1.000
_cell.angle_alpha   90.00
_cell.angle_beta   90.00
_cell.angle_gamma   90.00
#
_symmetry.space_group_name_H-M   'P 1'
#
loop_
_entity.id
_entity.type
_entity.pdbx_description
1 polymer ?
#
loop_
_entity_poly.entity_id
_entity_poly.type
_entity_poly.pdbx_seq_one_letter_code
_entity_poly.pdbx_strand_id
1 'polypeptide(L)'
;MSLKTAIVQPGMFKSPPFSLQIPNHPIIEGETIPRRNAKYLDKLLSTPEEGISTLYDVLRRSAAKFGDLNAMGTRKLIEMHTETKTVKQVVEGKEVEVVKKWAYFEMGKYDYETFGQYVARTTQIGSGFRNLGMETGDLRIGSQSLMASAVTQSMPIVTSYATLGEAGLEISILQSHAKAIFVDPDLLGQLIKPLAKTKDLKWIIYNDKHEVKHADIQALNNANPNVKIMSLEELRVLGERNPFETVPPYPEDLCCLMYTSGTTGAPKGVPLKHRNIVASIAGLDSIFSEYVSPSDSVLAYLPLAHIFEFVFENACLFWGVRMGYGSSRTLSNLSMRDCQGDIQEFRPTILVGVPAVWETLRKGIEKKVAAMGWLGSNMFWTALKVKSWFGEKGLIVPANLLDWLVFNTIKQQTGGRLRACFNGAGPLGKETRRFISYALVPLVSGYGLTETCAMGALQDPLEWTDDTLGDIPGSIEIKLVDFPDAGYFSTNEPPQGEILVRGDAVMEGYYENEEETAAAMAPGGWFRTGDIGEWAPNGHLKIIDRKKNLVKTLNGEYIALEKLESIYCSSNIVSNLCVYAAADRNKPIAIVIPILATLQKLAEDKGIKDQSYEKLVQNDKISKLVLRELQDTGRKAGLAPFQILDGVVLTDAEWTPQNGFLTAAQKLSRRKIVAGYETEIDVAYGTKTIH
;
A
#
# COMPACT_ATOMS: atom_id res chain seq x y z
N MET A 1 -26.88 14.78 -12.79
CA MET A 1 -26.64 13.60 -11.97
C MET A 1 -25.49 13.97 -11.02
N SER A 2 -25.63 13.82 -9.72
CA SER A 2 -24.56 14.18 -8.78
C SER A 2 -23.38 13.23 -9.00
N LEU A 3 -22.13 13.73 -9.07
CA LEU A 3 -20.92 12.93 -9.15
C LEU A 3 -20.75 11.96 -7.97
N LYS A 4 -21.42 12.27 -6.83
CA LYS A 4 -21.45 11.41 -5.64
C LYS A 4 -22.10 10.03 -5.83
N THR A 5 -22.92 9.87 -6.86
CA THR A 5 -23.64 8.62 -7.15
C THR A 5 -23.31 8.05 -8.52
N ALA A 6 -22.61 8.81 -9.37
CA ALA A 6 -22.26 8.38 -10.71
C ALA A 6 -20.98 7.52 -10.69
N ILE A 7 -20.92 6.54 -11.58
CA ILE A 7 -19.64 5.91 -11.95
C ILE A 7 -18.94 6.89 -12.89
N VAL A 8 -17.85 7.49 -12.42
CA VAL A 8 -16.98 8.28 -13.29
C VAL A 8 -16.30 7.31 -14.26
N GLN A 9 -16.38 7.60 -15.55
CA GLN A 9 -15.76 6.77 -16.58
C GLN A 9 -14.42 7.39 -17.01
N PRO A 10 -13.39 6.59 -17.32
CA PRO A 10 -12.25 7.11 -18.09
C PRO A 10 -12.74 7.75 -19.38
N GLY A 11 -12.37 9.03 -19.60
CA GLY A 11 -12.88 9.82 -20.74
C GLY A 11 -13.82 10.95 -20.36
N MET A 12 -14.21 11.07 -19.08
CA MET A 12 -14.75 12.32 -18.54
C MET A 12 -13.54 13.16 -18.12
N PHE A 13 -13.37 14.35 -18.72
CA PHE A 13 -12.18 15.15 -18.49
C PHE A 13 -12.52 16.54 -17.94
N LYS A 14 -11.74 16.97 -16.94
CA LYS A 14 -11.58 18.38 -16.60
C LYS A 14 -10.55 19.00 -17.54
N SER A 15 -10.65 20.30 -17.74
CA SER A 15 -9.70 21.04 -18.56
C SER A 15 -8.48 21.46 -17.73
N PRO A 16 -7.23 21.23 -18.23
CA PRO A 16 -6.02 21.76 -17.58
C PRO A 16 -5.97 23.31 -17.66
N PRO A 17 -5.09 23.96 -16.89
CA PRO A 17 -4.04 23.39 -16.06
C PRO A 17 -4.55 22.92 -14.69
N PHE A 18 -4.00 21.79 -14.19
CA PHE A 18 -4.41 21.20 -12.91
C PHE A 18 -3.59 21.76 -11.75
N SER A 19 -2.28 21.95 -11.94
CA SER A 19 -1.44 22.68 -10.99
C SER A 19 -0.81 23.90 -11.65
N LEU A 20 -0.56 24.95 -10.84
CA LEU A 20 0.02 26.20 -11.29
C LEU A 20 1.25 26.57 -10.45
N GLN A 21 2.17 27.28 -11.07
CA GLN A 21 3.28 27.93 -10.37
C GLN A 21 2.74 29.04 -9.48
N ILE A 22 3.35 29.21 -8.30
CA ILE A 22 3.00 30.30 -7.39
C ILE A 22 3.36 31.64 -8.03
N PRO A 23 2.39 32.58 -8.20
CA PRO A 23 2.65 33.88 -8.80
C PRO A 23 3.71 34.67 -8.02
N ASN A 24 4.55 35.43 -8.74
CA ASN A 24 5.58 36.32 -8.18
C ASN A 24 6.60 35.61 -7.25
N HIS A 25 6.70 34.28 -7.29
CA HIS A 25 7.74 33.57 -6.55
C HIS A 25 9.11 33.85 -7.21
N PRO A 26 10.17 34.15 -6.44
CA PRO A 26 11.49 34.35 -6.99
C PRO A 26 11.98 33.11 -7.74
N ILE A 27 12.63 33.33 -8.87
CA ILE A 27 13.31 32.26 -9.63
C ILE A 27 14.64 31.98 -8.91
N ILE A 28 14.81 30.73 -8.51
CA ILE A 28 16.01 30.24 -7.83
C ILE A 28 16.71 29.28 -8.81
N GLU A 29 18.01 29.52 -9.05
CA GLU A 29 18.81 28.64 -9.92
C GLU A 29 18.86 27.22 -9.37
N GLY A 30 18.70 26.23 -10.25
CA GLY A 30 18.71 24.82 -9.88
C GLY A 30 17.39 24.28 -9.32
N GLU A 31 16.30 25.07 -9.35
CA GLU A 31 14.98 24.56 -8.93
C GLU A 31 13.83 25.17 -9.75
N THR A 32 12.73 24.44 -9.87
CA THR A 32 11.51 24.98 -10.46
C THR A 32 10.79 25.91 -9.47
N ILE A 33 10.01 26.86 -9.98
CA ILE A 33 9.04 27.58 -9.15
C ILE A 33 8.09 26.56 -8.52
N PRO A 34 7.80 26.66 -7.20
CA PRO A 34 6.87 25.78 -6.54
C PRO A 34 5.47 25.84 -7.19
N ARG A 35 4.79 24.69 -7.23
CA ARG A 35 3.46 24.56 -7.79
C ARG A 35 2.47 24.14 -6.70
N ARG A 36 1.22 24.59 -6.85
CA ARG A 36 0.06 24.23 -6.03
C ARG A 36 -1.08 23.77 -6.92
N ASN A 37 -2.05 23.13 -6.32
CA ASN A 37 -3.34 22.88 -6.94
C ASN A 37 -3.96 24.20 -7.44
N ALA A 38 -4.49 24.20 -8.67
CA ALA A 38 -5.03 25.41 -9.28
C ALA A 38 -6.18 26.03 -8.49
N LYS A 39 -6.96 25.22 -7.75
CA LYS A 39 -8.07 25.71 -6.87
C LYS A 39 -7.57 26.34 -5.56
N TYR A 40 -6.36 26.00 -5.12
CA TYR A 40 -5.79 26.42 -3.83
C TYR A 40 -4.45 27.15 -4.00
N LEU A 41 -4.35 27.93 -5.07
CA LEU A 41 -3.10 28.62 -5.44
C LEU A 41 -2.66 29.65 -4.40
N ASP A 42 -3.62 30.41 -3.83
CA ASP A 42 -3.32 31.50 -2.89
C ASP A 42 -2.98 31.00 -1.49
N LYS A 43 -3.64 29.93 -1.02
CA LYS A 43 -3.48 29.40 0.34
C LYS A 43 -3.64 27.90 0.37
N LEU A 44 -2.68 27.22 1.04
CA LEU A 44 -2.78 25.79 1.34
C LEU A 44 -3.88 25.52 2.37
N LEU A 45 -4.52 24.36 2.26
CA LEU A 45 -5.48 23.88 3.22
C LEU A 45 -4.76 23.25 4.42
N SER A 46 -5.08 23.67 5.62
CA SER A 46 -4.62 23.04 6.86
C SER A 46 -5.68 22.12 7.47
N THR A 47 -6.97 22.36 7.15
CA THR A 47 -8.11 21.63 7.71
C THR A 47 -9.18 21.40 6.62
N PRO A 48 -9.94 20.28 6.70
CA PRO A 48 -11.00 19.99 5.71
C PRO A 48 -12.27 20.82 5.94
N GLU A 49 -12.50 21.26 7.18
CA GLU A 49 -13.70 22.03 7.60
C GLU A 49 -13.33 22.87 8.83
N GLU A 50 -13.96 24.01 9.03
CA GLU A 50 -13.77 24.85 10.20
C GLU A 50 -14.10 24.09 11.50
N GLY A 51 -13.28 24.26 12.55
CA GLY A 51 -13.45 23.57 13.82
C GLY A 51 -12.89 22.13 13.87
N ILE A 52 -12.31 21.63 12.78
CA ILE A 52 -11.64 20.33 12.74
C ILE A 52 -10.13 20.55 12.70
N SER A 53 -9.46 20.37 13.83
CA SER A 53 -8.03 20.58 13.97
C SER A 53 -7.26 19.34 14.49
N THR A 54 -7.99 18.36 15.02
CA THR A 54 -7.46 17.12 15.57
C THR A 54 -8.27 15.90 15.10
N LEU A 55 -7.73 14.69 15.24
CA LEU A 55 -8.50 13.48 14.99
C LEU A 55 -9.66 13.30 15.99
N TYR A 56 -9.57 13.88 17.17
CA TYR A 56 -10.68 13.89 18.11
C TYR A 56 -11.88 14.68 17.54
N ASP A 57 -11.61 15.82 16.90
CA ASP A 57 -12.67 16.61 16.25
C ASP A 57 -13.31 15.83 15.10
N VAL A 58 -12.51 15.08 14.32
CA VAL A 58 -13.03 14.18 13.27
C VAL A 58 -13.97 13.13 13.86
N LEU A 59 -13.59 12.46 14.95
CA LEU A 59 -14.43 11.45 15.62
C LEU A 59 -15.75 12.05 16.13
N ARG A 60 -15.69 13.17 16.84
CA ARG A 60 -16.86 13.85 17.38
C ARG A 60 -17.81 14.30 16.27
N ARG A 61 -17.25 14.95 15.25
CA ARG A 61 -18.03 15.39 14.09
C ARG A 61 -18.71 14.21 13.39
N SER A 62 -17.99 13.09 13.24
CA SER A 62 -18.54 11.90 12.57
C SER A 62 -19.72 11.33 13.35
N ALA A 63 -19.62 11.21 14.67
CA ALA A 63 -20.72 10.76 15.52
C ALA A 63 -21.91 11.74 15.49
N ALA A 64 -21.64 13.04 15.53
CA ALA A 64 -22.71 14.06 15.48
C ALA A 64 -23.44 14.10 14.13
N LYS A 65 -22.71 13.91 13.02
CA LYS A 65 -23.27 14.04 11.66
C LYS A 65 -23.85 12.74 11.11
N PHE A 66 -23.29 11.59 11.50
CA PHE A 66 -23.57 10.28 10.93
C PHE A 66 -23.94 9.21 11.98
N GLY A 67 -24.29 9.61 13.20
CA GLY A 67 -24.39 8.75 14.39
C GLY A 67 -25.11 7.42 14.17
N ASP A 68 -26.23 7.43 13.46
CA ASP A 68 -27.08 6.25 13.21
C ASP A 68 -26.64 5.42 11.98
N LEU A 69 -25.71 5.93 11.17
CA LEU A 69 -25.21 5.19 10.00
C LEU A 69 -24.18 4.14 10.43
N ASN A 70 -24.14 3.02 9.70
CA ASN A 70 -23.13 1.99 9.89
C ASN A 70 -21.73 2.56 9.59
N ALA A 71 -20.81 2.43 10.54
CA ALA A 71 -19.42 2.90 10.45
C ALA A 71 -18.46 1.76 10.18
N MET A 72 -18.41 0.76 11.09
CA MET A 72 -17.44 -0.33 11.11
C MET A 72 -18.15 -1.67 10.96
N GLY A 73 -17.70 -2.47 9.99
CA GLY A 73 -18.18 -3.83 9.78
C GLY A 73 -17.07 -4.85 10.04
N THR A 74 -17.36 -5.89 10.81
CA THR A 74 -16.42 -6.99 11.06
C THR A 74 -17.10 -8.34 10.85
N ARG A 75 -16.32 -9.36 10.52
CA ARG A 75 -16.79 -10.75 10.40
C ARG A 75 -16.23 -11.59 11.54
N LYS A 76 -17.03 -12.48 12.06
CA LYS A 76 -16.59 -13.47 13.05
C LYS A 76 -15.95 -14.64 12.30
N LEU A 77 -14.77 -15.09 12.73
CA LEU A 77 -14.20 -16.36 12.32
C LEU A 77 -15.05 -17.48 12.98
N ILE A 78 -15.63 -18.35 12.14
CA ILE A 78 -16.40 -19.51 12.60
C ILE A 78 -15.46 -20.68 12.80
N GLU A 79 -14.68 -21.03 11.77
CA GLU A 79 -13.72 -22.12 11.81
C GLU A 79 -12.54 -21.87 10.87
N MET A 80 -11.38 -22.41 11.22
CA MET A 80 -10.21 -22.47 10.37
C MET A 80 -9.93 -23.91 9.96
N HIS A 81 -10.27 -24.26 8.74
CA HIS A 81 -10.03 -25.58 8.17
C HIS A 81 -8.60 -25.69 7.69
N THR A 82 -7.88 -26.73 8.11
CA THR A 82 -6.50 -26.98 7.67
C THR A 82 -6.44 -28.19 6.77
N GLU A 83 -6.02 -28.01 5.52
CA GLU A 83 -5.72 -29.11 4.61
C GLU A 83 -4.21 -29.31 4.51
N THR A 84 -3.80 -30.55 4.67
CA THR A 84 -2.39 -30.94 4.57
C THR A 84 -2.15 -31.51 3.17
N LYS A 85 -1.28 -30.88 2.39
CA LYS A 85 -0.87 -31.41 1.07
C LYS A 85 0.63 -31.70 1.13
N THR A 86 1.00 -32.92 0.80
CA THR A 86 2.39 -33.27 0.61
C THR A 86 2.87 -32.71 -0.73
N VAL A 87 3.81 -31.80 -0.68
CA VAL A 87 4.44 -31.20 -1.87
C VAL A 87 5.90 -31.66 -1.87
N LYS A 88 6.35 -32.18 -2.99
CA LYS A 88 7.76 -32.49 -3.15
C LYS A 88 8.55 -31.20 -3.34
N GLN A 89 9.57 -31.00 -2.52
CA GLN A 89 10.45 -29.84 -2.59
C GLN A 89 11.90 -30.30 -2.59
N VAL A 90 12.74 -29.73 -3.44
CA VAL A 90 14.17 -30.01 -3.44
C VAL A 90 14.84 -29.12 -2.40
N VAL A 91 15.40 -29.73 -1.35
CA VAL A 91 16.21 -29.06 -0.33
C VAL A 91 17.62 -29.61 -0.45
N GLU A 92 18.60 -28.74 -0.68
CA GLU A 92 20.02 -29.13 -0.85
C GLU A 92 20.24 -30.24 -1.91
N GLY A 93 19.52 -30.15 -3.03
CA GLY A 93 19.68 -31.11 -4.15
C GLY A 93 19.02 -32.50 -3.93
N LYS A 94 18.25 -32.68 -2.85
CA LYS A 94 17.47 -33.91 -2.58
C LYS A 94 15.97 -33.63 -2.62
N GLU A 95 15.21 -34.47 -3.33
CA GLU A 95 13.75 -34.44 -3.24
C GLU A 95 13.33 -34.79 -1.79
N VAL A 96 12.72 -33.84 -1.11
CA VAL A 96 12.14 -34.01 0.22
C VAL A 96 10.63 -33.77 0.11
N GLU A 97 9.84 -34.69 0.61
CA GLU A 97 8.41 -34.46 0.75
C GLU A 97 8.17 -33.50 1.91
N VAL A 98 7.72 -32.27 1.58
CA VAL A 98 7.36 -31.25 2.56
C VAL A 98 5.85 -31.22 2.69
N VAL A 99 5.38 -31.38 3.90
CA VAL A 99 3.97 -31.28 4.22
C VAL A 99 3.62 -29.80 4.35
N LYS A 100 2.95 -29.23 3.34
CA LYS A 100 2.43 -27.85 3.39
C LYS A 100 1.00 -27.89 3.96
N LYS A 101 0.76 -27.07 4.99
CA LYS A 101 -0.57 -26.84 5.55
C LYS A 101 -1.20 -25.64 4.87
N TRP A 102 -2.39 -25.84 4.32
CA TRP A 102 -3.21 -24.78 3.73
C TRP A 102 -4.36 -24.47 4.68
N ALA A 103 -4.50 -23.20 5.04
CA ALA A 103 -5.59 -22.75 5.88
C ALA A 103 -6.72 -22.17 5.02
N TYR A 104 -7.94 -22.64 5.25
CA TYR A 104 -9.16 -22.08 4.68
C TYR A 104 -10.02 -21.53 5.80
N PHE A 105 -10.62 -20.38 5.56
CA PHE A 105 -11.39 -19.65 6.58
C PHE A 105 -12.88 -19.79 6.32
N GLU A 106 -13.63 -20.15 7.35
CA GLU A 106 -15.07 -20.03 7.37
C GLU A 106 -15.44 -18.82 8.22
N MET A 107 -16.05 -17.80 7.57
CA MET A 107 -16.38 -16.52 8.19
C MET A 107 -17.88 -16.28 8.19
N GLY A 108 -18.40 -15.72 9.28
CA GLY A 108 -19.77 -15.21 9.36
C GLY A 108 -20.03 -14.05 8.38
N LYS A 109 -21.23 -13.53 8.39
CA LYS A 109 -21.59 -12.28 7.70
C LYS A 109 -20.97 -11.08 8.42
N TYR A 110 -20.97 -9.92 7.74
CA TYR A 110 -20.59 -8.67 8.38
C TYR A 110 -21.62 -8.25 9.43
N ASP A 111 -21.12 -7.96 10.62
CA ASP A 111 -21.82 -7.29 11.69
C ASP A 111 -21.32 -5.83 11.82
N TYR A 112 -22.20 -4.89 12.11
CA TYR A 112 -21.91 -3.47 12.00
C TYR A 112 -22.12 -2.72 13.31
N GLU A 113 -21.19 -1.81 13.61
CA GLU A 113 -21.37 -0.73 14.58
C GLU A 113 -21.73 0.56 13.83
N THR A 114 -22.62 1.38 14.41
CA THR A 114 -22.86 2.74 13.92
C THR A 114 -21.72 3.68 14.33
N PHE A 115 -21.67 4.89 13.73
CA PHE A 115 -20.69 5.90 14.13
C PHE A 115 -20.84 6.26 15.61
N GLY A 116 -22.07 6.38 16.12
CA GLY A 116 -22.31 6.65 17.54
C GLY A 116 -21.81 5.55 18.45
N GLN A 117 -22.10 4.27 18.11
CA GLN A 117 -21.63 3.10 18.87
C GLN A 117 -20.09 2.99 18.85
N TYR A 118 -19.48 3.24 17.68
CA TYR A 118 -18.02 3.22 17.54
C TYR A 118 -17.34 4.25 18.44
N VAL A 119 -17.84 5.51 18.45
CA VAL A 119 -17.26 6.56 19.30
C VAL A 119 -17.51 6.26 20.77
N ALA A 120 -18.68 5.75 21.16
CA ALA A 120 -18.93 5.34 22.55
C ALA A 120 -17.96 4.24 23.00
N ARG A 121 -17.77 3.19 22.18
CA ARG A 121 -16.84 2.09 22.46
C ARG A 121 -15.39 2.58 22.58
N THR A 122 -14.95 3.46 21.67
CA THR A 122 -13.59 4.00 21.73
C THR A 122 -13.37 4.88 22.96
N THR A 123 -14.39 5.61 23.41
CA THR A 123 -14.34 6.39 24.66
C THR A 123 -14.24 5.47 25.88
N GLN A 124 -14.99 4.35 25.92
CA GLN A 124 -14.88 3.35 26.98
C GLN A 124 -13.46 2.75 27.06
N ILE A 125 -12.86 2.37 25.91
CA ILE A 125 -11.50 1.84 25.87
C ILE A 125 -10.49 2.91 26.32
N GLY A 126 -10.67 4.18 25.92
CA GLY A 126 -9.86 5.31 26.39
C GLY A 126 -9.91 5.47 27.91
N SER A 127 -11.11 5.41 28.48
CA SER A 127 -11.31 5.40 29.94
C SER A 127 -10.63 4.18 30.59
N GLY A 128 -10.68 3.01 29.94
CA GLY A 128 -9.97 1.81 30.39
C GLY A 128 -8.48 2.06 30.57
N PHE A 129 -7.84 2.66 29.60
CA PHE A 129 -6.42 3.01 29.70
C PHE A 129 -6.11 3.97 30.86
N ARG A 130 -6.99 4.95 31.12
CA ARG A 130 -6.85 5.84 32.29
C ARG A 130 -6.92 5.05 33.60
N ASN A 131 -7.83 4.10 33.69
CA ASN A 131 -7.95 3.19 34.85
C ASN A 131 -6.71 2.31 35.06
N LEU A 132 -5.97 2.00 34.02
CA LEU A 132 -4.70 1.29 34.09
C LEU A 132 -3.53 2.18 34.57
N GLY A 133 -3.79 3.46 34.90
CA GLY A 133 -2.79 4.44 35.32
C GLY A 133 -1.97 5.02 34.17
N MET A 134 -2.48 4.96 32.93
CA MET A 134 -1.85 5.64 31.80
C MET A 134 -2.26 7.13 31.79
N GLU A 135 -1.32 7.97 31.43
CA GLU A 135 -1.50 9.41 31.39
C GLU A 135 -1.52 9.95 29.97
N THR A 136 -1.93 11.20 29.81
CA THR A 136 -1.82 11.96 28.58
C THR A 136 -0.37 11.96 28.07
N GLY A 137 -0.17 11.70 26.78
CA GLY A 137 1.17 11.60 26.17
C GLY A 137 1.84 10.22 26.27
N ASP A 138 1.29 9.27 27.02
CA ASP A 138 1.83 7.91 27.11
C ASP A 138 1.67 7.16 25.77
N LEU A 139 2.79 6.68 25.21
CA LEU A 139 2.83 5.99 23.92
C LEU A 139 2.31 4.54 24.01
N ARG A 140 1.65 4.10 22.92
CA ARG A 140 1.10 2.73 22.76
C ARG A 140 1.25 2.22 21.35
N ILE A 141 1.43 0.92 21.22
CA ILE A 141 1.42 0.22 19.94
C ILE A 141 0.02 -0.34 19.71
N GLY A 142 -0.65 -0.03 18.57
CA GLY A 142 -2.03 -0.41 18.42
C GLY A 142 -2.67 -0.39 17.04
N SER A 143 -3.99 -0.71 16.99
CA SER A 143 -4.88 -0.76 15.82
C SER A 143 -5.79 0.47 15.72
N GLN A 144 -6.64 0.54 14.66
CA GLN A 144 -7.56 1.66 14.42
C GLN A 144 -8.48 1.97 15.61
N SER A 145 -9.13 0.96 16.19
CA SER A 145 -10.00 1.17 17.35
C SER A 145 -9.25 1.69 18.57
N LEU A 146 -8.02 1.23 18.75
CA LEU A 146 -7.14 1.71 19.81
C LEU A 146 -6.63 3.12 19.53
N MET A 147 -6.37 3.45 18.27
CA MET A 147 -6.01 4.80 17.89
C MET A 147 -7.14 5.78 18.21
N ALA A 148 -8.36 5.49 17.77
CA ALA A 148 -9.52 6.31 18.08
C ALA A 148 -9.73 6.44 19.61
N SER A 149 -9.50 5.35 20.36
CA SER A 149 -9.56 5.35 21.82
C SER A 149 -8.47 6.22 22.47
N ALA A 150 -7.27 6.14 21.93
CA ALA A 150 -6.11 6.91 22.37
C ALA A 150 -6.36 8.41 22.21
N VAL A 151 -6.89 8.80 21.07
CA VAL A 151 -7.23 10.20 20.74
C VAL A 151 -8.24 10.77 21.73
N THR A 152 -9.15 9.97 22.32
CA THR A 152 -10.09 10.45 23.34
C THR A 152 -9.42 10.87 24.65
N GLN A 153 -8.16 10.49 24.86
CA GLN A 153 -7.38 10.76 26.08
C GLN A 153 -6.03 11.43 25.79
N SER A 154 -5.89 12.03 24.61
CA SER A 154 -4.64 12.69 24.16
C SER A 154 -3.38 11.81 24.33
N MET A 155 -3.50 10.55 23.95
CA MET A 155 -2.42 9.56 24.03
C MET A 155 -1.97 9.20 22.62
N PRO A 156 -0.69 9.38 22.23
CA PRO A 156 -0.22 9.05 20.90
C PRO A 156 -0.07 7.55 20.68
N ILE A 157 -0.12 7.14 19.41
CA ILE A 157 0.04 5.75 18.99
C ILE A 157 1.37 5.53 18.31
N VAL A 158 1.96 4.38 18.57
CA VAL A 158 3.08 3.84 17.81
C VAL A 158 2.57 2.72 16.91
N THR A 159 2.92 2.77 15.63
CA THR A 159 2.60 1.67 14.72
C THR A 159 3.86 0.84 14.44
N SER A 160 3.73 -0.47 14.56
CA SER A 160 4.80 -1.41 14.25
C SER A 160 4.27 -2.52 13.35
N TYR A 161 5.04 -2.89 12.33
CA TYR A 161 4.68 -4.00 11.45
C TYR A 161 5.13 -5.33 12.06
N ALA A 162 4.26 -6.32 12.05
CA ALA A 162 4.64 -7.70 12.38
C ALA A 162 5.82 -8.22 11.54
N THR A 163 6.00 -7.67 10.34
CA THR A 163 7.03 -8.05 9.37
C THR A 163 8.35 -7.28 9.51
N LEU A 164 8.46 -6.35 10.46
CA LEU A 164 9.76 -5.78 10.86
C LEU A 164 10.68 -6.87 11.48
N GLY A 165 10.09 -8.02 11.82
CA GLY A 165 10.76 -9.10 12.52
C GLY A 165 11.03 -8.73 13.99
N GLU A 166 11.60 -9.67 14.73
CA GLU A 166 11.92 -9.49 16.16
C GLU A 166 12.77 -8.24 16.43
N ALA A 167 13.83 -8.02 15.63
CA ALA A 167 14.73 -6.89 15.82
C ALA A 167 14.05 -5.53 15.57
N GLY A 168 13.22 -5.43 14.54
CA GLY A 168 12.50 -4.19 14.25
C GLY A 168 11.38 -3.91 15.26
N LEU A 169 10.71 -4.94 15.76
CA LEU A 169 9.74 -4.83 16.84
C LEU A 169 10.42 -4.39 18.15
N GLU A 170 11.57 -4.99 18.48
CA GLU A 170 12.38 -4.61 19.63
C GLU A 170 12.78 -3.13 19.56
N ILE A 171 13.29 -2.65 18.43
CA ILE A 171 13.65 -1.25 18.22
C ILE A 171 12.42 -0.34 18.44
N SER A 172 11.29 -0.69 17.86
CA SER A 172 10.07 0.15 17.97
C SER A 172 9.56 0.22 19.41
N ILE A 173 9.65 -0.84 20.20
CA ILE A 173 9.25 -0.87 21.61
C ILE A 173 10.23 -0.08 22.47
N LEU A 174 11.54 -0.28 22.29
CA LEU A 174 12.57 0.34 23.13
C LEU A 174 12.69 1.84 22.85
N GLN A 175 12.76 2.24 21.59
CA GLN A 175 12.92 3.66 21.22
C GLN A 175 11.66 4.48 21.55
N SER A 176 10.47 3.89 21.38
CA SER A 176 9.22 4.62 21.65
C SER A 176 8.90 4.74 23.14
N HIS A 177 9.55 3.98 24.03
CA HIS A 177 9.20 3.92 25.45
C HIS A 177 7.72 3.61 25.70
N ALA A 178 7.12 2.80 24.82
CA ALA A 178 5.69 2.49 24.87
C ALA A 178 5.31 1.79 26.19
N LYS A 179 4.24 2.26 26.82
CA LYS A 179 3.75 1.71 28.11
C LYS A 179 2.71 0.59 27.91
N ALA A 180 2.08 0.51 26.76
CA ALA A 180 1.16 -0.55 26.40
C ALA A 180 1.34 -0.99 24.95
N ILE A 181 1.11 -2.28 24.68
CA ILE A 181 1.08 -2.83 23.33
C ILE A 181 -0.22 -3.60 23.12
N PHE A 182 -0.85 -3.38 21.96
CA PHE A 182 -1.93 -4.21 21.46
C PHE A 182 -1.40 -5.16 20.40
N VAL A 183 -1.86 -6.40 20.46
CA VAL A 183 -1.37 -7.45 19.56
C VAL A 183 -2.46 -8.48 19.28
N ASP A 184 -2.48 -9.01 18.07
CA ASP A 184 -3.29 -10.19 17.77
C ASP A 184 -2.67 -11.44 18.43
N PRO A 185 -3.48 -12.40 18.88
CA PRO A 185 -3.01 -13.60 19.60
C PRO A 185 -1.92 -14.39 18.89
N ASP A 186 -1.96 -14.49 17.57
CA ASP A 186 -0.95 -15.19 16.76
C ASP A 186 0.46 -14.56 16.83
N LEU A 187 0.54 -13.30 17.27
CA LEU A 187 1.79 -12.56 17.35
C LEU A 187 2.35 -12.48 18.79
N LEU A 188 1.63 -12.97 19.79
CA LEU A 188 2.06 -12.93 21.19
C LEU A 188 3.44 -13.55 21.41
N GLY A 189 3.73 -14.67 20.75
CA GLY A 189 5.02 -15.34 20.83
C GLY A 189 6.21 -14.49 20.37
N GLN A 190 6.00 -13.50 19.49
CA GLN A 190 7.06 -12.61 19.00
C GLN A 190 7.48 -11.56 20.04
N LEU A 191 6.66 -11.33 21.08
CA LEU A 191 6.95 -10.37 22.14
C LEU A 191 7.88 -10.93 23.23
N ILE A 192 8.08 -12.24 23.33
CA ILE A 192 8.82 -12.90 24.42
C ILE A 192 10.23 -12.32 24.57
N LYS A 193 10.98 -12.20 23.48
CA LYS A 193 12.36 -11.67 23.52
C LYS A 193 12.42 -10.16 23.74
N PRO A 194 11.64 -9.32 23.02
CA PRO A 194 11.58 -7.88 23.28
C PRO A 194 11.20 -7.56 24.72
N LEU A 195 10.27 -8.33 25.32
CA LEU A 195 9.81 -8.13 26.71
C LEU A 195 10.93 -8.28 27.74
N ALA A 196 11.90 -9.16 27.51
CA ALA A 196 13.02 -9.34 28.43
C ALA A 196 13.93 -8.11 28.53
N LYS A 197 13.86 -7.21 27.54
CA LYS A 197 14.74 -6.04 27.44
C LYS A 197 14.04 -4.71 27.79
N THR A 198 12.70 -4.67 27.70
CA THR A 198 11.93 -3.43 27.98
C THR A 198 11.68 -3.24 29.47
N LYS A 199 11.78 -1.98 29.93
CA LYS A 199 11.44 -1.57 31.31
C LYS A 199 10.16 -0.73 31.35
N ASP A 200 9.78 -0.12 30.25
CA ASP A 200 8.70 0.86 30.17
C ASP A 200 7.34 0.23 29.92
N LEU A 201 7.33 -0.93 29.20
CA LEU A 201 6.09 -1.65 28.88
C LEU A 201 5.48 -2.23 30.15
N LYS A 202 4.22 -1.86 30.43
CA LYS A 202 3.45 -2.31 31.58
C LYS A 202 2.28 -3.20 31.24
N TRP A 203 1.75 -3.07 30.00
CA TRP A 203 0.52 -3.73 29.59
C TRP A 203 0.63 -4.36 28.21
N ILE A 204 0.15 -5.59 28.07
CA ILE A 204 -0.15 -6.24 26.81
C ILE A 204 -1.66 -6.40 26.72
N ILE A 205 -2.26 -5.80 25.69
CA ILE A 205 -3.67 -5.93 25.40
C ILE A 205 -3.80 -6.80 24.16
N TYR A 206 -4.58 -7.86 24.23
CA TYR A 206 -4.77 -8.75 23.07
C TYR A 206 -6.20 -8.69 22.52
N ASN A 207 -6.33 -9.02 21.23
CA ASN A 207 -7.60 -9.12 20.56
C ASN A 207 -8.30 -10.45 20.96
N ASP A 208 -9.43 -10.36 21.64
CA ASP A 208 -10.19 -11.50 22.14
C ASP A 208 -11.15 -12.11 21.13
N LYS A 209 -11.22 -11.58 19.92
CA LYS A 209 -11.98 -12.18 18.82
C LYS A 209 -11.28 -13.40 18.19
N HIS A 210 -10.06 -13.69 18.61
CA HIS A 210 -9.26 -14.82 18.17
C HIS A 210 -8.84 -15.69 19.36
N GLU A 211 -8.62 -16.98 19.10
CA GLU A 211 -8.20 -17.93 20.12
C GLU A 211 -6.80 -17.59 20.65
N VAL A 212 -6.64 -17.56 21.95
CA VAL A 212 -5.38 -17.26 22.65
C VAL A 212 -4.76 -18.56 23.16
N LYS A 213 -3.52 -18.80 22.84
CA LYS A 213 -2.78 -19.96 23.37
C LYS A 213 -2.30 -19.68 24.79
N HIS A 214 -2.80 -20.44 25.76
CA HIS A 214 -2.38 -20.32 27.15
C HIS A 214 -0.84 -20.45 27.35
N ALA A 215 -0.17 -21.24 26.51
CA ALA A 215 1.27 -21.39 26.53
C ALA A 215 2.00 -20.07 26.23
N ASP A 216 1.48 -19.26 25.30
CA ASP A 216 2.07 -17.94 24.96
C ASP A 216 1.92 -16.97 26.12
N ILE A 217 0.76 -16.95 26.77
CA ILE A 217 0.53 -16.11 27.99
C ILE A 217 1.49 -16.51 29.11
N GLN A 218 1.68 -17.81 29.35
CA GLN A 218 2.63 -18.28 30.37
C GLN A 218 4.08 -17.88 30.02
N ALA A 219 4.48 -18.04 28.76
CA ALA A 219 5.81 -17.66 28.30
C ALA A 219 6.08 -16.17 28.46
N LEU A 220 5.10 -15.31 28.16
CA LEU A 220 5.18 -13.85 28.34
C LEU A 220 5.30 -13.47 29.82
N ASN A 221 4.49 -14.06 30.69
CA ASN A 221 4.56 -13.85 32.13
C ASN A 221 5.92 -14.27 32.72
N ASN A 222 6.50 -15.37 32.20
CA ASN A 222 7.84 -15.81 32.61
C ASN A 222 8.93 -14.87 32.10
N ALA A 223 8.77 -14.31 30.90
CA ALA A 223 9.75 -13.40 30.31
C ALA A 223 9.83 -12.05 31.04
N ASN A 224 8.68 -11.54 31.51
CA ASN A 224 8.59 -10.31 32.29
C ASN A 224 7.37 -10.31 33.24
N PRO A 225 7.53 -10.73 34.51
CA PRO A 225 6.42 -10.80 35.48
C PRO A 225 5.77 -9.47 35.83
N ASN A 226 6.43 -8.34 35.51
CA ASN A 226 5.91 -7.00 35.80
C ASN A 226 4.93 -6.50 34.74
N VAL A 227 4.88 -7.14 33.56
CA VAL A 227 3.95 -6.80 32.48
C VAL A 227 2.64 -7.56 32.69
N LYS A 228 1.55 -6.82 32.74
CA LYS A 228 0.20 -7.38 32.90
C LYS A 228 -0.42 -7.62 31.51
N ILE A 229 -1.21 -8.67 31.42
CA ILE A 229 -1.83 -9.10 30.15
C ILE A 229 -3.34 -9.13 30.35
N MET A 230 -4.11 -8.54 29.43
CA MET A 230 -5.58 -8.55 29.45
C MET A 230 -6.15 -8.47 28.04
N SER A 231 -7.41 -8.83 27.89
CA SER A 231 -8.12 -8.69 26.61
C SER A 231 -8.60 -7.26 26.36
N LEU A 232 -8.88 -6.95 25.09
CA LEU A 232 -9.45 -5.66 24.70
C LEU A 232 -10.85 -5.45 25.32
N GLU A 233 -11.64 -6.51 25.42
CA GLU A 233 -12.98 -6.44 26.03
C GLU A 233 -12.90 -6.21 27.54
N GLU A 234 -11.97 -6.85 28.27
CA GLU A 234 -11.72 -6.54 29.69
C GLU A 234 -11.36 -5.08 29.89
N LEU A 235 -10.50 -4.52 29.04
CA LEU A 235 -10.12 -3.10 29.04
C LEU A 235 -11.32 -2.20 28.80
N ARG A 236 -12.18 -2.55 27.82
CA ARG A 236 -13.40 -1.81 27.50
C ARG A 236 -14.37 -1.80 28.68
N VAL A 237 -14.65 -2.98 29.25
CA VAL A 237 -15.55 -3.13 30.43
C VAL A 237 -15.02 -2.37 31.65
N LEU A 238 -13.70 -2.37 31.86
CA LEU A 238 -13.08 -1.58 32.93
C LEU A 238 -13.40 -0.09 32.77
N GLY A 239 -13.24 0.46 31.57
CA GLY A 239 -13.52 1.86 31.28
C GLY A 239 -15.02 2.19 31.26
N GLU A 240 -15.89 1.25 30.85
CA GLU A 240 -17.34 1.41 30.92
C GLU A 240 -17.83 1.54 32.36
N ARG A 241 -17.27 0.71 33.29
CA ARG A 241 -17.60 0.74 34.71
C ARG A 241 -17.03 1.93 35.43
N ASN A 242 -15.90 2.45 34.98
CA ASN A 242 -15.18 3.55 35.60
C ASN A 242 -14.85 4.61 34.51
N PRO A 243 -15.84 5.40 34.08
CA PRO A 243 -15.65 6.35 33.01
C PRO A 243 -14.75 7.53 33.42
N PHE A 244 -13.90 7.94 32.52
CA PHE A 244 -13.13 9.17 32.60
C PHE A 244 -13.65 10.18 31.59
N GLU A 245 -13.60 11.46 31.93
CA GLU A 245 -13.84 12.53 30.96
C GLU A 245 -12.80 12.47 29.83
N THR A 246 -13.21 12.81 28.63
CA THR A 246 -12.30 12.87 27.50
C THR A 246 -11.32 14.03 27.67
N VAL A 247 -10.08 13.79 27.26
CA VAL A 247 -9.01 14.81 27.22
C VAL A 247 -8.62 15.00 25.75
N PRO A 248 -9.22 15.98 25.06
CA PRO A 248 -8.91 16.24 23.66
C PRO A 248 -7.45 16.67 23.45
N PRO A 249 -6.78 16.17 22.41
CA PRO A 249 -5.44 16.63 22.07
C PRO A 249 -5.45 18.03 21.45
N TYR A 250 -4.30 18.69 21.47
CA TYR A 250 -4.05 19.89 20.68
C TYR A 250 -3.52 19.53 19.28
N PRO A 251 -3.63 20.43 18.29
CA PRO A 251 -3.11 20.19 16.93
C PRO A 251 -1.62 19.86 16.88
N GLU A 252 -0.83 20.44 17.80
CA GLU A 252 0.62 20.24 17.91
C GLU A 252 1.01 18.98 18.68
N ASP A 253 0.08 18.33 19.35
CA ASP A 253 0.36 17.08 20.06
C ASP A 253 0.69 15.96 19.05
N LEU A 254 1.61 15.06 19.48
CA LEU A 254 1.94 13.86 18.75
C LEU A 254 0.69 12.99 18.61
N CYS A 255 0.29 12.73 17.36
CA CYS A 255 -0.82 11.82 17.06
C CYS A 255 -0.32 10.37 16.96
N CYS A 256 0.72 10.18 16.17
CA CYS A 256 1.32 8.86 16.00
C CYS A 256 2.81 8.92 15.66
N LEU A 257 3.50 7.84 16.02
CA LEU A 257 4.88 7.55 15.60
C LEU A 257 4.86 6.33 14.67
N MET A 258 5.18 6.54 13.39
CA MET A 258 5.16 5.48 12.39
C MET A 258 6.57 5.05 12.02
N TYR A 259 6.88 3.76 12.21
CA TYR A 259 8.17 3.22 11.81
C TYR A 259 8.18 2.82 10.34
N THR A 260 9.18 3.33 9.60
CA THR A 260 9.42 2.99 8.20
C THR A 260 10.66 2.11 8.09
N SER A 261 10.71 1.23 7.09
CA SER A 261 11.92 0.49 6.77
C SER A 261 12.98 1.44 6.23
N GLY A 262 13.94 1.82 7.07
CA GLY A 262 15.03 2.71 6.68
C GLY A 262 15.87 2.13 5.52
N THR A 263 16.45 3.01 4.73
CA THR A 263 17.36 2.64 3.62
C THR A 263 18.68 2.06 4.12
N THR A 264 19.07 2.41 5.33
CA THR A 264 20.27 1.96 6.04
C THR A 264 20.08 0.63 6.77
N GLY A 265 18.86 0.10 6.81
CA GLY A 265 18.51 -1.19 7.42
C GLY A 265 17.83 -1.09 8.79
N ALA A 266 18.05 -0.03 9.58
CA ALA A 266 17.31 0.20 10.82
C ALA A 266 15.99 0.95 10.53
N PRO A 267 14.88 0.60 11.21
CA PRO A 267 13.63 1.36 11.11
C PRO A 267 13.82 2.79 11.60
N LYS A 268 13.17 3.76 10.90
CA LYS A 268 13.14 5.17 11.30
C LYS A 268 11.74 5.52 11.79
N GLY A 269 11.65 6.18 12.93
CA GLY A 269 10.40 6.71 13.48
C GLY A 269 10.04 8.04 12.82
N VAL A 270 8.83 8.12 12.28
CA VAL A 270 8.25 9.35 11.72
C VAL A 270 7.20 9.87 12.69
N PRO A 271 7.46 10.93 13.45
CA PRO A 271 6.51 11.55 14.36
C PRO A 271 5.51 12.41 13.56
N LEU A 272 4.23 12.13 13.69
CA LEU A 272 3.16 12.86 13.03
C LEU A 272 2.24 13.48 14.09
N LYS A 273 2.05 14.78 14.00
CA LYS A 273 1.15 15.56 14.86
C LYS A 273 -0.29 15.46 14.37
N HIS A 274 -1.26 15.80 15.22
CA HIS A 274 -2.68 15.84 14.82
C HIS A 274 -2.90 16.74 13.61
N ARG A 275 -2.26 17.92 13.56
CA ARG A 275 -2.35 18.84 12.42
C ARG A 275 -1.88 18.22 11.09
N ASN A 276 -0.83 17.37 11.13
CA ASN A 276 -0.34 16.73 9.91
C ASN A 276 -1.39 15.79 9.30
N ILE A 277 -2.05 14.99 10.16
CA ILE A 277 -3.09 14.05 9.72
C ILE A 277 -4.33 14.81 9.23
N VAL A 278 -4.74 15.85 9.94
CA VAL A 278 -5.91 16.68 9.54
C VAL A 278 -5.65 17.41 8.22
N ALA A 279 -4.44 17.94 8.01
CA ALA A 279 -4.05 18.54 6.72
C ALA A 279 -4.04 17.51 5.58
N SER A 280 -3.72 16.24 5.89
CA SER A 280 -3.81 15.16 4.89
C SER A 280 -5.26 14.83 4.54
N ILE A 281 -6.16 14.79 5.54
CA ILE A 281 -7.60 14.64 5.29
C ILE A 281 -8.10 15.79 4.43
N ALA A 282 -7.66 17.04 4.69
CA ALA A 282 -8.00 18.21 3.85
C ALA A 282 -7.48 18.06 2.42
N GLY A 283 -6.27 17.51 2.25
CA GLY A 283 -5.70 17.20 0.95
C GLY A 283 -6.53 16.19 0.17
N LEU A 284 -6.95 15.09 0.81
CA LEU A 284 -7.85 14.10 0.21
C LEU A 284 -9.22 14.72 -0.12
N ASP A 285 -9.79 15.49 0.79
CA ASP A 285 -11.10 16.14 0.62
C ASP A 285 -11.07 17.14 -0.52
N SER A 286 -9.97 17.85 -0.73
CA SER A 286 -9.79 18.81 -1.82
C SER A 286 -9.98 18.19 -3.21
N ILE A 287 -9.75 16.88 -3.34
CA ILE A 287 -9.89 16.14 -4.60
C ILE A 287 -11.16 15.29 -4.62
N PHE A 288 -11.51 14.62 -3.51
CA PHE A 288 -12.55 13.60 -3.50
C PHE A 288 -13.89 14.02 -2.93
N SER A 289 -14.03 15.20 -2.32
CA SER A 289 -15.31 15.66 -1.72
C SER A 289 -16.50 15.70 -2.70
N GLU A 290 -16.24 15.90 -3.99
CA GLU A 290 -17.27 15.88 -5.03
C GLU A 290 -17.73 14.45 -5.40
N TYR A 291 -16.94 13.44 -5.08
CA TYR A 291 -17.14 12.03 -5.49
C TYR A 291 -17.61 11.13 -4.36
N VAL A 292 -17.17 11.37 -3.12
CA VAL A 292 -17.42 10.50 -1.97
C VAL A 292 -18.61 10.97 -1.15
N SER A 293 -19.40 10.03 -0.65
CA SER A 293 -20.59 10.30 0.15
C SER A 293 -20.82 9.22 1.22
N PRO A 294 -21.68 9.45 2.23
CA PRO A 294 -22.02 8.44 3.23
C PRO A 294 -22.69 7.17 2.67
N SER A 295 -23.13 7.18 1.41
CA SER A 295 -23.65 5.97 0.74
C SER A 295 -22.54 5.02 0.26
N ASP A 296 -21.30 5.46 0.31
CA ASP A 296 -20.15 4.66 -0.08
C ASP A 296 -19.73 3.67 0.99
N SER A 297 -18.96 2.68 0.56
CA SER A 297 -18.42 1.65 1.42
C SER A 297 -17.02 1.25 0.95
N VAL A 298 -16.11 1.11 1.89
CA VAL A 298 -14.69 0.78 1.67
C VAL A 298 -14.34 -0.53 2.38
N LEU A 299 -13.64 -1.42 1.70
CA LEU A 299 -13.08 -2.60 2.32
C LEU A 299 -11.64 -2.29 2.78
N ALA A 300 -11.46 -2.18 4.09
CA ALA A 300 -10.19 -1.94 4.76
C ALA A 300 -9.49 -3.29 5.04
N TYR A 301 -8.37 -3.54 4.38
CA TYR A 301 -7.60 -4.79 4.53
C TYR A 301 -6.08 -4.56 4.45
N LEU A 302 -5.65 -3.35 4.11
CA LEU A 302 -4.24 -2.98 4.14
C LEU A 302 -3.78 -2.77 5.60
N PRO A 303 -2.48 -2.91 5.88
CA PRO A 303 -1.98 -2.69 7.23
C PRO A 303 -2.16 -1.23 7.69
N LEU A 304 -2.84 -1.01 8.80
CA LEU A 304 -3.01 0.33 9.37
C LEU A 304 -1.67 0.98 9.80
N ALA A 305 -0.64 0.18 10.05
CA ALA A 305 0.70 0.67 10.29
C ALA A 305 1.31 1.43 9.09
N HIS A 306 0.68 1.34 7.92
CA HIS A 306 1.06 2.12 6.74
C HIS A 306 0.25 3.41 6.66
N ILE A 307 0.93 4.54 6.46
CA ILE A 307 0.30 5.88 6.43
C ILE A 307 -0.85 5.98 5.42
N PHE A 308 -0.77 5.29 4.30
CA PHE A 308 -1.80 5.31 3.26
C PHE A 308 -3.15 4.81 3.80
N GLU A 309 -3.19 3.63 4.45
CA GLU A 309 -4.40 3.09 5.05
C GLU A 309 -4.87 3.96 6.22
N PHE A 310 -3.93 4.38 7.06
CA PHE A 310 -4.20 5.21 8.23
C PHE A 310 -4.93 6.51 7.87
N VAL A 311 -4.40 7.27 6.92
CA VAL A 311 -5.02 8.55 6.50
C VAL A 311 -6.33 8.30 5.77
N PHE A 312 -6.40 7.23 4.95
CA PHE A 312 -7.59 6.91 4.18
C PHE A 312 -8.77 6.48 5.08
N GLU A 313 -8.53 5.63 6.09
CA GLU A 313 -9.58 5.25 7.06
C GLU A 313 -10.09 6.49 7.86
N ASN A 314 -9.19 7.40 8.26
CA ASN A 314 -9.59 8.63 8.95
C ASN A 314 -10.36 9.59 8.03
N ALA A 315 -10.04 9.64 6.74
CA ALA A 315 -10.85 10.36 5.75
C ALA A 315 -12.23 9.70 5.56
N CYS A 316 -12.33 8.36 5.57
CA CYS A 316 -13.61 7.66 5.55
C CYS A 316 -14.48 8.02 6.77
N LEU A 317 -13.90 8.12 7.97
CA LEU A 317 -14.61 8.63 9.15
C LEU A 317 -15.11 10.04 8.93
N PHE A 318 -14.29 10.95 8.39
CA PHE A 318 -14.67 12.31 8.09
C PHE A 318 -15.81 12.40 7.07
N TRP A 319 -15.81 11.56 6.03
CA TRP A 319 -16.85 11.54 4.99
C TRP A 319 -18.11 10.77 5.39
N GLY A 320 -18.11 10.03 6.50
CA GLY A 320 -19.22 9.16 6.93
C GLY A 320 -19.33 7.88 6.11
N VAL A 321 -18.24 7.43 5.51
CA VAL A 321 -18.17 6.22 4.68
C VAL A 321 -18.10 4.97 5.57
N ARG A 322 -18.93 3.97 5.25
CA ARG A 322 -18.92 2.68 5.94
C ARG A 322 -17.68 1.88 5.57
N MET A 323 -16.94 1.40 6.57
CA MET A 323 -15.79 0.53 6.40
C MET A 323 -16.12 -0.92 6.79
N GLY A 324 -15.66 -1.88 5.98
CA GLY A 324 -15.66 -3.31 6.31
C GLY A 324 -14.23 -3.79 6.49
N TYR A 325 -13.94 -4.48 7.58
CA TYR A 325 -12.60 -5.02 7.83
C TYR A 325 -12.45 -6.41 7.28
N GLY A 326 -11.34 -6.62 6.58
CA GLY A 326 -10.93 -7.90 6.01
C GLY A 326 -9.42 -8.12 6.16
N SER A 327 -8.92 -9.15 5.52
CA SER A 327 -7.49 -9.41 5.46
C SER A 327 -7.07 -9.83 4.05
N SER A 328 -5.78 -9.75 3.74
CA SER A 328 -5.25 -10.24 2.45
C SER A 328 -5.56 -11.73 2.21
N ARG A 329 -5.76 -12.52 3.27
CA ARG A 329 -6.10 -13.95 3.19
C ARG A 329 -7.57 -14.19 2.89
N THR A 330 -8.47 -13.36 3.43
CA THR A 330 -9.93 -13.53 3.30
C THR A 330 -10.54 -12.71 2.16
N LEU A 331 -9.71 -11.90 1.48
CA LEU A 331 -10.13 -10.94 0.43
C LEU A 331 -10.92 -11.59 -0.71
N SER A 332 -10.52 -12.79 -1.14
CA SER A 332 -11.11 -13.53 -2.25
C SER A 332 -11.57 -14.93 -1.82
N ASN A 333 -12.38 -15.59 -2.66
CA ASN A 333 -12.88 -16.94 -2.38
C ASN A 333 -11.81 -18.04 -2.38
N LEU A 334 -10.57 -17.74 -2.78
CA LEU A 334 -9.51 -18.75 -2.92
C LEU A 334 -9.14 -19.42 -1.60
N SER A 335 -9.21 -18.68 -0.50
CA SER A 335 -8.91 -19.18 0.85
C SER A 335 -10.16 -19.32 1.73
N MET A 336 -11.34 -19.34 1.13
CA MET A 336 -12.60 -19.43 1.86
C MET A 336 -13.21 -20.82 1.72
N ARG A 337 -13.96 -21.24 2.74
CA ARG A 337 -14.74 -22.47 2.75
C ARG A 337 -16.15 -22.16 3.27
N ASP A 338 -17.16 -22.66 2.56
CA ASP A 338 -18.59 -22.53 2.88
C ASP A 338 -19.10 -21.08 3.06
N CYS A 339 -18.29 -20.09 2.64
CA CYS A 339 -18.64 -18.67 2.66
C CYS A 339 -17.94 -17.89 1.54
N GLN A 340 -18.37 -16.65 1.29
CA GLN A 340 -17.74 -15.76 0.30
C GLN A 340 -16.55 -15.02 0.91
N GLY A 341 -15.59 -14.64 0.04
CA GLY A 341 -14.51 -13.73 0.39
C GLY A 341 -15.03 -12.31 0.66
N ASP A 342 -14.23 -11.53 1.35
CA ASP A 342 -14.63 -10.20 1.86
C ASP A 342 -15.11 -9.26 0.76
N ILE A 343 -14.46 -9.24 -0.42
CA ILE A 343 -14.90 -8.40 -1.55
C ILE A 343 -16.35 -8.73 -1.97
N GLN A 344 -16.69 -10.01 -2.05
CA GLN A 344 -18.01 -10.44 -2.52
C GLN A 344 -19.08 -10.34 -1.42
N GLU A 345 -18.72 -10.57 -0.17
CA GLU A 345 -19.64 -10.46 0.97
C GLU A 345 -19.95 -9.01 1.33
N PHE A 346 -18.93 -8.15 1.41
CA PHE A 346 -19.07 -6.74 1.77
C PHE A 346 -19.60 -5.88 0.62
N ARG A 347 -19.19 -6.20 -0.62
CA ARG A 347 -19.57 -5.48 -1.84
C ARG A 347 -19.20 -3.99 -1.78
N PRO A 348 -17.92 -3.65 -1.70
CA PRO A 348 -17.47 -2.25 -1.58
C PRO A 348 -17.86 -1.43 -2.81
N THR A 349 -18.04 -0.12 -2.61
CA THR A 349 -18.16 0.86 -3.71
C THR A 349 -16.81 1.44 -4.10
N ILE A 350 -15.87 1.45 -3.16
CA ILE A 350 -14.50 1.92 -3.33
C ILE A 350 -13.55 0.82 -2.83
N LEU A 351 -12.54 0.49 -3.63
CA LEU A 351 -11.50 -0.45 -3.26
C LEU A 351 -10.14 0.21 -3.33
N VAL A 352 -9.40 0.15 -2.24
CA VAL A 352 -8.03 0.63 -2.14
C VAL A 352 -7.09 -0.56 -2.26
N GLY A 353 -5.98 -0.41 -2.96
CA GLY A 353 -5.03 -1.50 -3.13
C GLY A 353 -3.62 -1.04 -3.48
N VAL A 354 -2.71 -1.99 -3.38
CA VAL A 354 -1.30 -1.85 -3.79
C VAL A 354 -1.07 -2.56 -5.13
N PRO A 355 0.03 -2.30 -5.86
CA PRO A 355 0.27 -2.87 -7.19
C PRO A 355 0.07 -4.38 -7.27
N ALA A 356 0.57 -5.14 -6.29
CA ALA A 356 0.43 -6.61 -6.27
C ALA A 356 -1.04 -7.09 -6.28
N VAL A 357 -1.93 -6.36 -5.64
CA VAL A 357 -3.37 -6.67 -5.61
C VAL A 357 -3.98 -6.46 -7.00
N TRP A 358 -3.66 -5.36 -7.66
CA TRP A 358 -4.17 -5.03 -9.00
C TRP A 358 -3.65 -6.00 -10.06
N GLU A 359 -2.38 -6.39 -10.00
CA GLU A 359 -1.80 -7.41 -10.87
C GLU A 359 -2.47 -8.78 -10.67
N THR A 360 -2.70 -9.19 -9.43
CA THR A 360 -3.39 -10.43 -9.10
C THR A 360 -4.84 -10.42 -9.62
N LEU A 361 -5.55 -9.29 -9.43
CA LEU A 361 -6.92 -9.13 -9.91
C LEU A 361 -6.98 -9.18 -11.44
N ARG A 362 -6.07 -8.46 -12.13
CA ARG A 362 -5.96 -8.49 -13.59
C ARG A 362 -5.76 -9.93 -14.08
N LYS A 363 -4.74 -10.63 -13.60
CA LYS A 363 -4.43 -12.02 -13.99
C LYS A 363 -5.58 -12.98 -13.69
N GLY A 364 -6.29 -12.79 -12.58
CA GLY A 364 -7.49 -13.53 -12.26
C GLY A 364 -8.62 -13.32 -13.27
N ILE A 365 -8.84 -12.09 -13.72
CA ILE A 365 -9.82 -11.76 -14.76
C ILE A 365 -9.38 -12.37 -16.11
N GLU A 366 -8.13 -12.18 -16.51
CA GLU A 366 -7.59 -12.72 -17.77
C GLU A 366 -7.73 -14.25 -17.85
N LYS A 367 -7.44 -14.95 -16.74
CA LYS A 367 -7.65 -16.41 -16.64
C LYS A 367 -9.12 -16.81 -16.86
N LYS A 368 -10.07 -16.06 -16.29
CA LYS A 368 -11.50 -16.30 -16.49
C LYS A 368 -11.92 -16.02 -17.92
N VAL A 369 -11.43 -14.93 -18.49
CA VAL A 369 -11.70 -14.58 -19.90
C VAL A 369 -11.18 -15.68 -20.84
N ALA A 370 -9.98 -16.19 -20.59
CA ALA A 370 -9.44 -17.32 -21.37
C ALA A 370 -10.31 -18.59 -21.27
N ALA A 371 -10.91 -18.83 -20.10
CA ALA A 371 -11.82 -19.97 -19.87
C ALA A 371 -13.19 -19.82 -20.58
N MET A 372 -13.56 -18.62 -21.10
CA MET A 372 -14.80 -18.42 -21.88
C MET A 372 -14.73 -19.01 -23.30
N GLY A 373 -13.62 -19.63 -23.65
CA GLY A 373 -13.38 -20.15 -25.01
C GLY A 373 -13.02 -19.05 -26.01
N TRP A 374 -12.72 -19.45 -27.25
CA TRP A 374 -12.20 -18.53 -28.28
C TRP A 374 -13.14 -17.35 -28.59
N LEU A 375 -14.42 -17.61 -28.77
CA LEU A 375 -15.41 -16.56 -29.06
C LEU A 375 -15.58 -15.56 -27.92
N GLY A 376 -15.77 -16.04 -26.69
CA GLY A 376 -15.96 -15.19 -25.51
C GLY A 376 -14.71 -14.36 -25.24
N SER A 377 -13.54 -14.97 -25.37
CA SER A 377 -12.26 -14.27 -25.17
C SER A 377 -12.06 -13.16 -26.22
N ASN A 378 -12.26 -13.44 -27.50
CA ASN A 378 -12.14 -12.44 -28.57
C ASN A 378 -13.16 -11.30 -28.41
N MET A 379 -14.39 -11.62 -28.03
CA MET A 379 -15.43 -10.62 -27.77
C MET A 379 -15.00 -9.68 -26.62
N PHE A 380 -14.48 -10.23 -25.52
CA PHE A 380 -14.00 -9.45 -24.39
C PHE A 380 -12.85 -8.49 -24.79
N TRP A 381 -11.82 -9.00 -25.44
CA TRP A 381 -10.66 -8.20 -25.83
C TRP A 381 -11.00 -7.13 -26.86
N THR A 382 -11.89 -7.45 -27.81
CA THR A 382 -12.39 -6.48 -28.78
C THR A 382 -13.20 -5.38 -28.09
N ALA A 383 -14.13 -5.76 -27.20
CA ALA A 383 -14.90 -4.81 -26.43
C ALA A 383 -14.03 -3.91 -25.56
N LEU A 384 -12.97 -4.45 -24.95
CA LEU A 384 -12.02 -3.69 -24.14
C LEU A 384 -11.29 -2.63 -24.97
N LYS A 385 -10.80 -3.00 -26.17
CA LYS A 385 -10.15 -2.08 -27.10
C LYS A 385 -11.11 -0.97 -27.56
N VAL A 386 -12.32 -1.34 -27.92
CA VAL A 386 -13.35 -0.39 -28.38
C VAL A 386 -13.76 0.55 -27.25
N LYS A 387 -13.96 0.04 -26.03
CA LYS A 387 -14.27 0.86 -24.84
C LYS A 387 -13.14 1.81 -24.49
N SER A 388 -11.88 1.34 -24.56
CA SER A 388 -10.70 2.19 -24.34
C SER A 388 -10.66 3.33 -25.35
N TRP A 389 -10.88 3.03 -26.64
CA TRP A 389 -10.92 4.05 -27.70
C TRP A 389 -12.05 5.06 -27.50
N PHE A 390 -13.25 4.61 -27.11
CA PHE A 390 -14.36 5.52 -26.78
C PHE A 390 -13.99 6.43 -25.58
N GLY A 391 -13.38 5.86 -24.53
CA GLY A 391 -12.93 6.62 -23.36
C GLY A 391 -11.93 7.71 -23.73
N GLU A 392 -10.92 7.40 -24.55
CA GLU A 392 -9.93 8.37 -25.02
C GLU A 392 -10.55 9.52 -25.86
N LYS A 393 -11.68 9.28 -26.49
CA LYS A 393 -12.43 10.28 -27.26
C LYS A 393 -13.55 10.97 -26.47
N GLY A 394 -13.70 10.65 -25.16
CA GLY A 394 -14.78 11.20 -24.33
C GLY A 394 -16.19 10.68 -24.67
N LEU A 395 -16.31 9.59 -25.42
CA LEU A 395 -17.57 9.00 -25.86
C LEU A 395 -18.12 8.02 -24.81
N ILE A 396 -18.80 8.53 -23.79
CA ILE A 396 -19.21 7.79 -22.59
C ILE A 396 -20.40 6.85 -22.86
N VAL A 397 -21.40 7.28 -23.65
CA VAL A 397 -22.63 6.50 -23.86
C VAL A 397 -22.36 5.14 -24.51
N PRO A 398 -21.56 5.03 -25.60
CA PRO A 398 -21.20 3.73 -26.16
C PRO A 398 -20.36 2.89 -25.18
N ALA A 399 -19.52 3.51 -24.34
CA ALA A 399 -18.73 2.81 -23.34
C ALA A 399 -19.63 2.14 -22.27
N ASN A 400 -20.67 2.82 -21.81
CA ASN A 400 -21.66 2.29 -20.86
C ASN A 400 -22.44 1.10 -21.41
N LEU A 401 -22.75 1.10 -22.71
CA LEU A 401 -23.44 -0.03 -23.36
C LEU A 401 -22.55 -1.29 -23.34
N LEU A 402 -21.25 -1.15 -23.60
CA LEU A 402 -20.28 -2.24 -23.50
C LEU A 402 -20.15 -2.76 -22.07
N ASP A 403 -20.24 -1.89 -21.07
CA ASP A 403 -20.27 -2.29 -19.67
C ASP A 403 -21.42 -3.24 -19.35
N TRP A 404 -22.59 -2.92 -19.83
CA TRP A 404 -23.79 -3.75 -19.62
C TRP A 404 -23.70 -5.09 -20.36
N LEU A 405 -23.24 -5.07 -21.61
CA LEU A 405 -23.22 -6.25 -22.48
C LEU A 405 -22.10 -7.25 -22.15
N VAL A 406 -20.91 -6.75 -21.82
CA VAL A 406 -19.68 -7.56 -21.73
C VAL A 406 -19.07 -7.57 -20.34
N PHE A 407 -18.94 -6.41 -19.68
CA PHE A 407 -18.14 -6.28 -18.46
C PHE A 407 -18.91 -6.53 -17.18
N ASN A 408 -20.25 -6.55 -17.20
CA ASN A 408 -21.06 -6.76 -15.99
C ASN A 408 -20.72 -8.07 -15.28
N THR A 409 -20.52 -9.16 -15.99
CA THR A 409 -20.14 -10.47 -15.41
C THR A 409 -18.81 -10.38 -14.65
N ILE A 410 -17.86 -9.59 -15.17
CA ILE A 410 -16.56 -9.36 -14.50
C ILE A 410 -16.75 -8.47 -13.27
N LYS A 411 -17.55 -7.40 -13.38
CA LYS A 411 -17.85 -6.48 -12.26
C LYS A 411 -18.53 -7.21 -11.10
N GLN A 412 -19.38 -8.20 -11.37
CA GLN A 412 -20.00 -9.03 -10.31
C GLN A 412 -18.98 -9.82 -9.46
N GLN A 413 -17.80 -10.13 -10.01
CA GLN A 413 -16.75 -10.82 -9.23
C GLN A 413 -16.18 -9.96 -8.10
N THR A 414 -16.33 -8.66 -8.19
CA THR A 414 -15.94 -7.70 -7.16
C THR A 414 -17.15 -7.17 -6.35
N GLY A 415 -18.25 -7.92 -6.35
CA GLY A 415 -19.47 -7.56 -5.64
C GLY A 415 -20.44 -6.66 -6.43
N GLY A 416 -20.08 -6.23 -7.65
CA GLY A 416 -20.94 -5.51 -8.60
C GLY A 416 -21.29 -4.06 -8.21
N ARG A 417 -20.69 -3.50 -7.15
CA ARG A 417 -20.98 -2.14 -6.65
C ARG A 417 -19.78 -1.18 -6.76
N LEU A 418 -18.61 -1.67 -7.20
CA LEU A 418 -17.43 -0.82 -7.36
C LEU A 418 -17.70 0.32 -8.32
N ARG A 419 -17.26 1.52 -7.96
CA ARG A 419 -17.32 2.73 -8.77
C ARG A 419 -15.99 3.48 -8.87
N ALA A 420 -15.03 3.20 -7.98
CA ALA A 420 -13.67 3.72 -8.03
C ALA A 420 -12.69 2.74 -7.37
N CYS A 421 -11.47 2.71 -7.89
CA CYS A 421 -10.34 1.98 -7.32
C CYS A 421 -9.17 2.93 -7.10
N PHE A 422 -8.42 2.73 -6.01
CA PHE A 422 -7.27 3.55 -5.65
C PHE A 422 -6.01 2.72 -5.54
N ASN A 423 -4.99 3.06 -6.31
CA ASN A 423 -3.65 2.48 -6.20
C ASN A 423 -2.74 3.42 -5.43
N GLY A 424 -2.05 2.90 -4.44
CA GLY A 424 -1.03 3.62 -3.68
C GLY A 424 0.16 2.75 -3.34
N ALA A 425 1.12 3.33 -2.62
CA ALA A 425 2.30 2.70 -2.05
C ALA A 425 3.35 2.16 -3.03
N GLY A 426 3.10 2.14 -4.33
CA GLY A 426 4.09 1.70 -5.32
C GLY A 426 3.66 1.96 -6.77
N PRO A 427 4.62 1.90 -7.72
CA PRO A 427 4.33 2.09 -9.14
C PRO A 427 3.52 0.92 -9.70
N LEU A 428 2.56 1.23 -10.57
CA LEU A 428 1.73 0.27 -11.28
C LEU A 428 1.86 0.47 -12.79
N GLY A 429 2.08 -0.61 -13.52
CA GLY A 429 2.25 -0.58 -14.98
C GLY A 429 1.04 0.01 -15.71
N LYS A 430 1.30 0.79 -16.77
CA LYS A 430 0.27 1.44 -17.58
C LYS A 430 -0.78 0.45 -18.09
N GLU A 431 -0.36 -0.72 -18.53
CA GLU A 431 -1.27 -1.74 -19.04
C GLU A 431 -2.26 -2.21 -17.99
N THR A 432 -1.81 -2.46 -16.76
CA THR A 432 -2.68 -2.87 -15.67
C THR A 432 -3.62 -1.75 -15.25
N ARG A 433 -3.14 -0.49 -15.20
CA ARG A 433 -3.99 0.68 -14.94
C ARG A 433 -5.10 0.79 -15.99
N ARG A 434 -4.76 0.71 -17.27
CA ARG A 434 -5.73 0.73 -18.39
C ARG A 434 -6.70 -0.45 -18.31
N PHE A 435 -6.18 -1.66 -18.14
CA PHE A 435 -7.01 -2.86 -18.05
C PHE A 435 -8.06 -2.76 -16.95
N ILE A 436 -7.63 -2.47 -15.70
CA ILE A 436 -8.56 -2.36 -14.56
C ILE A 436 -9.55 -1.21 -14.79
N SER A 437 -9.08 -0.05 -15.28
CA SER A 437 -9.94 1.13 -15.47
C SER A 437 -11.03 0.90 -16.53
N TYR A 438 -10.75 0.16 -17.58
CA TYR A 438 -11.74 -0.11 -18.62
C TYR A 438 -12.54 -1.41 -18.42
N ALA A 439 -11.96 -2.43 -17.77
CA ALA A 439 -12.66 -3.68 -17.48
C ALA A 439 -13.57 -3.61 -16.25
N LEU A 440 -13.20 -2.82 -15.25
CA LEU A 440 -13.94 -2.66 -14.00
C LEU A 440 -14.42 -1.21 -13.82
N VAL A 441 -13.61 -0.38 -13.19
CA VAL A 441 -13.89 1.01 -12.85
C VAL A 441 -12.58 1.81 -12.82
N PRO A 442 -12.64 3.16 -12.89
CA PRO A 442 -11.42 3.97 -12.85
C PRO A 442 -10.50 3.60 -11.72
N LEU A 443 -9.26 3.29 -12.06
CA LEU A 443 -8.18 3.05 -11.13
C LEU A 443 -7.31 4.31 -11.06
N VAL A 444 -7.55 5.14 -10.07
CA VAL A 444 -6.76 6.34 -9.83
C VAL A 444 -5.51 6.00 -9.02
N SER A 445 -4.42 6.72 -9.23
CA SER A 445 -3.17 6.49 -8.53
C SER A 445 -2.84 7.68 -7.64
N GLY A 446 -2.21 7.37 -6.49
CA GLY A 446 -1.68 8.35 -5.56
C GLY A 446 -0.20 8.09 -5.26
N TYR A 447 0.52 9.14 -4.97
CA TYR A 447 1.91 9.17 -4.52
C TYR A 447 2.01 9.94 -3.22
N GLY A 448 2.80 9.44 -2.31
CA GLY A 448 3.12 10.06 -1.04
C GLY A 448 4.00 9.16 -0.19
N LEU A 449 4.51 9.71 0.89
CA LEU A 449 5.41 9.04 1.83
C LEU A 449 4.84 9.12 3.24
N THR A 450 5.40 8.35 4.17
CA THR A 450 5.03 8.47 5.59
C THR A 450 5.36 9.86 6.10
N GLU A 451 6.49 10.40 5.69
CA GLU A 451 7.02 11.72 6.02
C GLU A 451 6.14 12.89 5.52
N THR A 452 5.27 12.63 4.55
CA THR A 452 4.32 13.62 3.99
C THR A 452 2.86 13.27 4.32
N CYS A 453 2.62 12.39 5.28
CA CYS A 453 1.28 11.87 5.61
C CYS A 453 0.49 11.41 4.36
N ALA A 454 1.13 10.63 3.49
CA ALA A 454 0.60 10.16 2.22
C ALA A 454 0.33 11.26 1.17
N MET A 455 0.63 12.53 1.43
CA MET A 455 0.43 13.63 0.48
C MET A 455 1.64 13.80 -0.44
N GLY A 456 1.38 13.89 -1.73
CA GLY A 456 2.36 14.12 -2.80
C GLY A 456 1.61 14.45 -4.09
N ALA A 457 1.17 13.44 -4.84
CA ALA A 457 0.29 13.64 -5.99
C ALA A 457 -0.89 12.67 -5.91
N LEU A 458 -2.06 13.12 -6.37
CA LEU A 458 -3.28 12.36 -6.27
C LEU A 458 -4.15 12.58 -7.50
N GLN A 459 -4.50 11.51 -8.19
CA GLN A 459 -5.26 11.59 -9.41
C GLN A 459 -6.74 11.85 -9.12
N ASP A 460 -7.28 12.94 -9.66
CA ASP A 460 -8.72 13.17 -9.71
C ASP A 460 -9.35 12.18 -10.73
N PRO A 461 -10.48 11.54 -10.42
CA PRO A 461 -11.15 10.64 -11.34
C PRO A 461 -11.50 11.26 -12.71
N LEU A 462 -11.78 12.57 -12.77
CA LEU A 462 -12.02 13.30 -14.03
C LEU A 462 -10.76 13.78 -14.74
N GLU A 463 -9.59 13.53 -14.16
CA GLU A 463 -8.29 13.85 -14.72
C GLU A 463 -7.49 12.56 -14.97
N TRP A 464 -8.18 11.43 -15.02
CA TRP A 464 -7.56 10.13 -15.14
C TRP A 464 -6.65 10.01 -16.37
N THR A 465 -5.43 9.56 -16.13
CA THR A 465 -4.47 9.16 -17.15
C THR A 465 -3.76 7.88 -16.73
N ASP A 466 -3.18 7.16 -17.67
CA ASP A 466 -2.37 5.98 -17.38
C ASP A 466 -0.88 6.29 -17.20
N ASP A 467 -0.47 7.56 -17.33
CA ASP A 467 0.94 7.99 -17.39
C ASP A 467 1.39 8.83 -16.20
N THR A 468 0.50 9.62 -15.59
CA THR A 468 0.83 10.53 -14.49
C THR A 468 0.24 10.08 -13.17
N LEU A 469 0.64 10.71 -12.06
CA LEU A 469 0.10 10.47 -10.72
C LEU A 469 -0.95 11.50 -10.30
N GLY A 470 -1.25 12.44 -11.20
CA GLY A 470 -2.31 13.41 -10.99
C GLY A 470 -1.84 14.75 -10.43
N ASP A 471 -2.77 15.44 -9.77
CA ASP A 471 -2.65 16.79 -9.29
C ASP A 471 -2.01 16.85 -7.89
N ILE A 472 -1.63 18.04 -7.48
CA ILE A 472 -1.14 18.33 -6.13
C ILE A 472 -2.36 18.46 -5.19
N PRO A 473 -2.44 17.72 -4.07
CA PRO A 473 -3.48 17.94 -3.06
C PRO A 473 -3.42 19.36 -2.49
N GLY A 474 -4.60 19.94 -2.18
CA GLY A 474 -4.70 21.33 -1.73
C GLY A 474 -3.95 21.69 -0.43
N SER A 475 -3.44 20.71 0.30
CA SER A 475 -2.72 20.90 1.56
C SER A 475 -1.19 20.97 1.44
N ILE A 476 -0.65 20.80 0.24
CA ILE A 476 0.80 20.81 0.00
C ILE A 476 1.17 21.61 -1.25
N GLU A 477 2.43 21.92 -1.36
CA GLU A 477 3.08 22.45 -2.57
C GLU A 477 4.33 21.66 -2.89
N ILE A 478 4.72 21.64 -4.18
CA ILE A 478 5.82 20.83 -4.70
C ILE A 478 6.72 21.66 -5.59
N LYS A 479 8.03 21.44 -5.47
CA LYS A 479 9.02 21.90 -6.45
C LYS A 479 9.96 20.75 -6.84
N LEU A 480 10.63 20.91 -7.99
CA LEU A 480 11.70 20.02 -8.44
C LEU A 480 13.04 20.72 -8.29
N VAL A 481 14.04 20.00 -7.79
CA VAL A 481 15.41 20.50 -7.61
C VAL A 481 16.36 19.66 -8.44
N ASP A 482 17.31 20.31 -9.09
CA ASP A 482 18.29 19.66 -9.97
C ASP A 482 18.97 18.46 -9.32
N PHE A 483 19.10 17.39 -10.09
CA PHE A 483 19.90 16.22 -9.75
C PHE A 483 20.91 15.94 -10.86
N PRO A 484 22.05 16.66 -10.86
CA PRO A 484 23.03 16.63 -11.94
C PRO A 484 23.65 15.27 -12.19
N ASP A 485 23.83 14.44 -11.13
CA ASP A 485 24.47 13.13 -11.24
C ASP A 485 23.79 12.22 -12.27
N ALA A 486 22.47 12.36 -12.45
CA ALA A 486 21.70 11.58 -13.41
C ALA A 486 21.10 12.43 -14.55
N GLY A 487 21.50 13.69 -14.69
CA GLY A 487 21.09 14.57 -15.81
C GLY A 487 19.65 15.10 -15.70
N TYR A 488 19.06 15.12 -14.50
CA TYR A 488 17.74 15.67 -14.27
C TYR A 488 17.84 17.12 -13.81
N PHE A 489 17.37 18.03 -14.66
CA PHE A 489 17.45 19.47 -14.44
C PHE A 489 16.07 20.13 -14.48
N SER A 490 15.88 21.15 -13.64
CA SER A 490 14.71 22.02 -13.64
C SER A 490 14.51 22.76 -14.96
N THR A 491 15.57 22.88 -15.76
CA THR A 491 15.62 23.50 -17.09
C THR A 491 15.37 22.53 -18.23
N ASN A 492 15.21 21.24 -17.97
CA ASN A 492 14.83 20.27 -19.01
C ASN A 492 13.42 20.57 -19.56
N GLU A 493 13.14 20.08 -20.75
CA GLU A 493 11.80 20.11 -21.35
C GLU A 493 11.28 18.69 -21.59
N PRO A 494 10.34 18.18 -20.73
CA PRO A 494 9.75 18.83 -19.55
C PRO A 494 10.70 18.96 -18.35
N PRO A 495 10.45 19.89 -17.39
CA PRO A 495 11.25 20.07 -16.20
C PRO A 495 11.33 18.83 -15.33
N GLN A 496 12.54 18.47 -14.87
CA GLN A 496 12.84 17.27 -14.08
C GLN A 496 13.71 17.61 -12.87
N GLY A 497 13.67 16.77 -11.84
CA GLY A 497 14.50 16.93 -10.65
C GLY A 497 14.01 16.12 -9.45
N GLU A 498 14.71 16.26 -8.34
CA GLU A 498 14.29 15.72 -7.06
C GLU A 498 13.03 16.43 -6.59
N ILE A 499 12.02 15.66 -6.20
CA ILE A 499 10.75 16.17 -5.67
C ILE A 499 10.96 16.65 -4.23
N LEU A 500 10.66 17.93 -3.98
CA LEU A 500 10.56 18.48 -2.63
C LEU A 500 9.11 18.87 -2.33
N VAL A 501 8.65 18.52 -1.13
CA VAL A 501 7.27 18.75 -0.68
C VAL A 501 7.25 19.63 0.55
N ARG A 502 6.30 20.58 0.64
CA ARG A 502 6.07 21.43 1.80
C ARG A 502 4.58 21.60 2.06
N GLY A 503 4.20 21.74 3.32
CA GLY A 503 2.82 21.96 3.79
C GLY A 503 2.60 21.36 5.17
N ASP A 504 1.42 21.62 5.76
CA ASP A 504 1.09 21.15 7.11
C ASP A 504 0.98 19.62 7.23
N ALA A 505 0.87 18.90 6.11
CA ALA A 505 0.90 17.45 6.07
C ALA A 505 2.32 16.85 6.24
N VAL A 506 3.37 17.67 6.12
CA VAL A 506 4.77 17.21 6.16
C VAL A 506 5.27 17.15 7.61
N MET A 507 6.02 16.09 7.94
CA MET A 507 6.69 15.96 9.24
C MET A 507 7.72 17.07 9.48
N GLU A 508 8.07 17.32 10.72
CA GLU A 508 9.15 18.27 11.08
C GLU A 508 10.54 17.63 11.11
N GLY A 509 10.62 16.30 11.22
CA GLY A 509 11.87 15.54 11.27
C GLY A 509 11.65 14.12 11.78
N TYR A 510 12.70 13.31 11.81
CA TYR A 510 12.66 11.94 12.31
C TYR A 510 12.80 11.91 13.86
N TYR A 511 12.11 10.99 14.49
CA TYR A 511 12.08 10.82 15.93
C TYR A 511 13.46 10.42 16.46
N GLU A 512 14.02 11.24 17.36
CA GLU A 512 15.35 11.05 17.98
C GLU A 512 16.48 10.77 16.96
N ASN A 513 16.42 11.43 15.78
CA ASN A 513 17.40 11.22 14.73
C ASN A 513 17.70 12.53 13.97
N GLU A 514 18.59 13.35 14.57
CA GLU A 514 18.95 14.66 14.03
C GLU A 514 19.72 14.57 12.71
N GLU A 515 20.58 13.56 12.55
CA GLU A 515 21.37 13.37 11.32
C GLU A 515 20.48 13.13 10.11
N GLU A 516 19.56 12.17 10.22
CA GLU A 516 18.61 11.87 9.14
C GLU A 516 17.62 13.02 8.92
N THR A 517 17.28 13.75 9.97
CA THR A 517 16.44 14.96 9.87
C THR A 517 17.15 16.03 9.06
N ALA A 518 18.41 16.33 9.37
CA ALA A 518 19.20 17.32 8.64
C ALA A 518 19.41 16.93 7.15
N ALA A 519 19.56 15.64 6.89
CA ALA A 519 19.68 15.15 5.51
C ALA A 519 18.36 15.26 4.71
N ALA A 520 17.22 15.04 5.39
CA ALA A 520 15.90 15.00 4.74
C ALA A 520 15.22 16.37 4.63
N MET A 521 15.49 17.30 5.57
CA MET A 521 14.84 18.61 5.60
C MET A 521 15.71 19.69 4.96
N ALA A 522 15.21 20.34 3.94
CA ALA A 522 15.83 21.50 3.32
C ALA A 522 15.32 22.81 3.95
N PRO A 523 16.09 23.94 3.82
CA PRO A 523 15.67 25.23 4.36
C PRO A 523 14.26 25.63 3.92
N GLY A 524 13.53 26.29 4.82
CA GLY A 524 12.16 26.75 4.56
C GLY A 524 11.09 25.65 4.69
N GLY A 525 11.38 24.53 5.38
CA GLY A 525 10.43 23.47 5.68
C GLY A 525 10.14 22.53 4.49
N TRP A 526 11.05 22.48 3.51
CA TRP A 526 10.95 21.56 2.39
C TRP A 526 11.50 20.18 2.75
N PHE A 527 10.70 19.15 2.54
CA PHE A 527 11.11 17.76 2.70
C PHE A 527 11.64 17.20 1.38
N ARG A 528 12.84 16.63 1.40
CA ARG A 528 13.48 15.93 0.28
C ARG A 528 12.95 14.50 0.22
N THR A 529 12.18 14.18 -0.81
CA THR A 529 11.57 12.85 -0.92
C THR A 529 12.56 11.76 -1.31
N GLY A 530 13.66 12.13 -1.95
CA GLY A 530 14.56 11.17 -2.58
C GLY A 530 13.98 10.52 -3.85
N ASP A 531 12.84 11.01 -4.33
CA ASP A 531 12.20 10.57 -5.58
C ASP A 531 12.45 11.62 -6.67
N ILE A 532 12.69 11.18 -7.91
CA ILE A 532 12.86 12.04 -9.08
C ILE A 532 11.53 12.15 -9.81
N GLY A 533 11.14 13.37 -10.12
CA GLY A 533 9.90 13.66 -10.82
C GLY A 533 10.06 14.51 -12.08
N GLU A 534 8.95 14.62 -12.80
CA GLU A 534 8.80 15.39 -14.03
C GLU A 534 7.45 16.10 -14.01
N TRP A 535 7.40 17.36 -14.46
CA TRP A 535 6.15 18.06 -14.68
C TRP A 535 5.60 17.75 -16.07
N ALA A 536 4.44 17.11 -16.13
CA ALA A 536 3.71 16.95 -17.39
C ALA A 536 3.14 18.31 -17.88
N PRO A 537 2.91 18.49 -19.20
CA PRO A 537 2.42 19.75 -19.78
C PRO A 537 1.06 20.21 -19.21
N ASN A 538 0.22 19.28 -18.73
CA ASN A 538 -1.06 19.58 -18.12
C ASN A 538 -0.97 20.00 -16.64
N GLY A 539 0.23 19.97 -16.04
CA GLY A 539 0.47 20.32 -14.65
C GLY A 539 0.47 19.12 -13.69
N HIS A 540 0.27 17.89 -14.17
CA HIS A 540 0.40 16.69 -13.34
C HIS A 540 1.85 16.37 -13.02
N LEU A 541 2.05 15.75 -11.85
CA LEU A 541 3.33 15.16 -11.47
C LEU A 541 3.46 13.74 -12.03
N LYS A 542 4.67 13.42 -12.51
CA LYS A 542 5.07 12.08 -12.92
C LYS A 542 6.32 11.68 -12.16
N ILE A 543 6.36 10.46 -11.62
CA ILE A 543 7.56 9.92 -10.98
C ILE A 543 8.39 9.21 -12.04
N ILE A 544 9.68 9.47 -12.04
CA ILE A 544 10.66 8.80 -12.91
C ILE A 544 11.20 7.57 -12.18
N ASP A 545 11.80 7.74 -10.99
CA ASP A 545 12.24 6.67 -10.07
C ASP A 545 12.76 7.28 -8.75
N ARG A 546 13.24 6.43 -7.85
CA ARG A 546 13.94 6.84 -6.63
C ARG A 546 15.43 7.05 -6.89
N LYS A 547 16.03 8.08 -6.29
CA LYS A 547 17.47 8.36 -6.38
C LYS A 547 18.33 7.12 -6.08
N LYS A 548 18.00 6.39 -5.02
CA LYS A 548 18.73 5.18 -4.59
C LYS A 548 18.49 3.93 -5.45
N ASN A 549 17.45 3.93 -6.29
CA ASN A 549 17.14 2.84 -7.23
C ASN A 549 17.63 3.16 -8.65
N LEU A 550 18.24 4.33 -8.83
CA LEU A 550 18.96 4.68 -10.06
C LEU A 550 20.35 4.06 -10.01
N VAL A 551 20.60 3.11 -10.88
CA VAL A 551 21.90 2.44 -10.99
C VAL A 551 22.62 2.93 -12.24
N LYS A 552 23.79 3.54 -12.05
CA LYS A 552 24.65 3.94 -13.16
C LYS A 552 25.37 2.70 -13.68
N THR A 553 25.14 2.36 -14.94
CA THR A 553 25.78 1.21 -15.59
C THR A 553 27.20 1.54 -16.04
N LEU A 554 27.94 0.51 -16.48
CA LEU A 554 29.30 0.65 -17.02
C LEU A 554 29.36 1.64 -18.18
N ASN A 555 28.30 1.74 -18.99
CA ASN A 555 28.20 2.68 -20.11
C ASN A 555 27.82 4.11 -19.70
N GLY A 556 27.69 4.39 -18.40
CA GLY A 556 27.31 5.70 -17.88
C GLY A 556 25.82 6.02 -17.90
N GLU A 557 24.97 5.10 -18.42
CA GLU A 557 23.52 5.23 -18.46
C GLU A 557 22.91 4.91 -17.11
N TYR A 558 21.81 5.57 -16.74
CA TYR A 558 21.08 5.30 -15.51
C TYR A 558 19.87 4.38 -15.74
N ILE A 559 19.81 3.30 -15.01
CA ILE A 559 18.69 2.36 -15.00
C ILE A 559 17.79 2.64 -13.80
N ALA A 560 16.52 2.88 -14.08
CA ALA A 560 15.44 3.08 -13.14
C ALA A 560 14.79 1.72 -12.80
N LEU A 561 15.20 1.08 -11.70
CA LEU A 561 14.85 -0.31 -11.41
C LEU A 561 13.34 -0.53 -11.20
N GLU A 562 12.68 0.34 -10.42
CA GLU A 562 11.24 0.20 -10.15
C GLU A 562 10.38 0.40 -11.42
N LYS A 563 10.82 1.28 -12.32
CA LYS A 563 10.18 1.45 -13.63
C LYS A 563 10.23 0.16 -14.45
N LEU A 564 11.39 -0.49 -14.50
CA LEU A 564 11.55 -1.76 -15.22
C LEU A 564 10.70 -2.86 -14.61
N GLU A 565 10.69 -2.98 -13.27
CA GLU A 565 9.85 -3.94 -12.55
C GLU A 565 8.38 -3.77 -12.86
N SER A 566 7.89 -2.54 -12.83
CA SER A 566 6.50 -2.21 -13.18
C SER A 566 6.12 -2.65 -14.61
N ILE A 567 7.05 -2.53 -15.56
CA ILE A 567 6.83 -2.97 -16.94
C ILE A 567 6.85 -4.49 -17.04
N TYR A 568 7.87 -5.15 -16.50
CA TYR A 568 8.03 -6.60 -16.64
C TYR A 568 7.01 -7.40 -15.82
N CYS A 569 6.51 -6.87 -14.70
CA CYS A 569 5.41 -7.48 -13.93
C CYS A 569 4.10 -7.57 -14.72
N SER A 570 3.92 -6.75 -15.76
CA SER A 570 2.75 -6.82 -16.62
C SER A 570 2.71 -8.09 -17.52
N SER A 571 3.83 -8.80 -17.65
CA SER A 571 3.89 -10.07 -18.42
C SER A 571 3.10 -11.19 -17.71
N ASN A 572 2.34 -11.95 -18.48
CA ASN A 572 1.52 -13.06 -17.99
C ASN A 572 2.31 -14.27 -17.47
N ILE A 573 3.62 -14.30 -17.73
CA ILE A 573 4.49 -15.34 -17.20
C ILE A 573 5.01 -15.02 -15.81
N VAL A 574 4.96 -13.78 -15.38
CA VAL A 574 5.54 -13.30 -14.13
C VAL A 574 4.51 -13.35 -13.00
N SER A 575 4.83 -13.99 -11.89
CA SER A 575 4.11 -13.87 -10.62
C SER A 575 4.65 -12.71 -9.80
N ASN A 576 5.99 -12.66 -9.67
CA ASN A 576 6.72 -11.56 -9.04
C ASN A 576 8.12 -11.47 -9.66
N LEU A 577 8.74 -10.28 -9.61
CA LEU A 577 10.12 -10.15 -10.08
C LEU A 577 10.84 -9.00 -9.39
N CYS A 578 12.18 -9.12 -9.33
CA CYS A 578 13.10 -8.10 -8.88
C CYS A 578 14.13 -7.84 -9.97
N VAL A 579 14.24 -6.61 -10.46
CA VAL A 579 15.27 -6.22 -11.41
C VAL A 579 16.56 -5.88 -10.65
N TYR A 580 17.68 -6.40 -11.13
CA TYR A 580 19.01 -6.11 -10.63
C TYR A 580 19.89 -5.49 -11.72
N ALA A 581 20.62 -4.45 -11.37
CA ALA A 581 21.66 -3.83 -12.20
C ALA A 581 22.86 -3.51 -11.33
N ALA A 582 24.06 -3.48 -11.93
CA ALA A 582 25.29 -3.15 -11.24
C ALA A 582 26.14 -2.18 -12.07
N ALA A 583 26.98 -1.41 -11.38
CA ALA A 583 27.80 -0.38 -12.01
C ALA A 583 28.88 -0.93 -12.97
N ASP A 584 29.26 -2.18 -12.80
CA ASP A 584 30.21 -2.90 -13.65
C ASP A 584 29.54 -3.68 -14.80
N ARG A 585 28.22 -3.48 -15.01
CA ARG A 585 27.42 -4.15 -16.03
C ARG A 585 26.75 -3.16 -16.98
N ASN A 586 26.52 -3.61 -18.20
CA ASN A 586 25.93 -2.77 -19.26
C ASN A 586 24.40 -2.82 -19.25
N LYS A 587 23.82 -3.91 -18.78
CA LYS A 587 22.38 -4.17 -18.81
C LYS A 587 21.89 -4.83 -17.53
N PRO A 588 20.59 -4.68 -17.21
CA PRO A 588 20.00 -5.33 -16.07
C PRO A 588 19.68 -6.80 -16.32
N ILE A 589 19.52 -7.54 -15.25
CA ILE A 589 18.92 -8.89 -15.23
C ILE A 589 17.69 -8.88 -14.31
N ALA A 590 16.88 -9.94 -14.32
CA ALA A 590 15.76 -10.08 -13.42
C ALA A 590 15.76 -11.42 -12.69
N ILE A 591 15.48 -11.39 -11.38
CA ILE A 591 15.11 -12.58 -10.61
C ILE A 591 13.58 -12.67 -10.71
N VAL A 592 13.05 -13.80 -11.20
CA VAL A 592 11.66 -13.97 -11.62
C VAL A 592 11.04 -15.18 -10.93
N ILE A 593 9.88 -14.98 -10.31
CA ILE A 593 8.97 -16.06 -9.92
C ILE A 593 7.95 -16.21 -11.04
N PRO A 594 8.03 -17.24 -11.87
CA PRO A 594 7.07 -17.42 -12.96
C PRO A 594 5.74 -17.98 -12.44
N ILE A 595 4.66 -17.75 -13.18
CA ILE A 595 3.37 -18.39 -12.91
C ILE A 595 3.45 -19.84 -13.40
N LEU A 596 3.34 -20.82 -12.51
CA LEU A 596 3.51 -22.23 -12.79
C LEU A 596 2.67 -22.70 -14.02
N ALA A 597 1.39 -22.38 -14.06
CA ALA A 597 0.52 -22.82 -15.15
C ALA A 597 0.95 -22.25 -16.52
N THR A 598 1.43 -21.01 -16.56
CA THR A 598 1.94 -20.39 -17.79
C THR A 598 3.28 -20.98 -18.18
N LEU A 599 4.14 -21.26 -17.21
CA LEU A 599 5.44 -21.88 -17.42
C LEU A 599 5.30 -23.32 -17.95
N GLN A 600 4.36 -24.11 -17.40
CA GLN A 600 4.05 -25.45 -17.87
C GLN A 600 3.56 -25.44 -19.31
N LYS A 601 2.63 -24.56 -19.64
CA LYS A 601 2.14 -24.40 -21.00
C LYS A 601 3.27 -24.04 -21.97
N LEU A 602 4.16 -23.11 -21.58
CA LEU A 602 5.33 -22.73 -22.39
C LEU A 602 6.26 -23.92 -22.61
N ALA A 603 6.44 -24.76 -21.59
CA ALA A 603 7.26 -25.97 -21.67
C ALA A 603 6.63 -27.02 -22.61
N GLU A 604 5.32 -27.28 -22.47
CA GLU A 604 4.57 -28.21 -23.30
C GLU A 604 4.61 -27.81 -24.79
N ASP A 605 4.40 -26.52 -25.09
CA ASP A 605 4.50 -25.98 -26.47
C ASP A 605 5.88 -26.21 -27.12
N LYS A 606 6.91 -26.47 -26.32
CA LYS A 606 8.29 -26.77 -26.71
C LYS A 606 8.67 -28.25 -26.56
N GLY A 607 7.70 -29.11 -26.28
CA GLY A 607 7.90 -30.56 -26.15
C GLY A 607 8.57 -30.99 -24.84
N ILE A 608 8.67 -30.10 -23.85
CA ILE A 608 9.17 -30.41 -22.51
C ILE A 608 7.96 -30.78 -21.65
N LYS A 609 7.77 -32.09 -21.41
CA LYS A 609 6.59 -32.61 -20.69
C LYS A 609 6.98 -33.11 -19.30
N ASP A 610 5.96 -33.13 -18.42
CA ASP A 610 5.97 -33.79 -17.11
C ASP A 610 7.13 -33.41 -16.18
N GLN A 611 7.50 -32.13 -16.12
CA GLN A 611 8.49 -31.61 -15.17
C GLN A 611 7.83 -30.86 -14.01
N SER A 612 8.36 -31.09 -12.80
CA SER A 612 7.96 -30.32 -11.62
C SER A 612 8.35 -28.83 -11.79
N TYR A 613 7.74 -27.95 -10.97
CA TYR A 613 8.04 -26.51 -11.03
C TYR A 613 9.52 -26.23 -10.84
N GLU A 614 10.15 -26.92 -9.86
CA GLU A 614 11.58 -26.82 -9.54
C GLU A 614 12.46 -27.18 -10.74
N LYS A 615 12.12 -28.23 -11.48
CA LYS A 615 12.86 -28.64 -12.69
C LYS A 615 12.67 -27.66 -13.85
N LEU A 616 11.48 -27.07 -13.94
CA LEU A 616 11.21 -26.07 -14.99
C LEU A 616 12.01 -24.78 -14.75
N VAL A 617 12.11 -24.30 -13.52
CA VAL A 617 12.86 -23.08 -13.21
C VAL A 617 14.37 -23.27 -13.33
N GLN A 618 14.87 -24.49 -13.22
CA GLN A 618 16.28 -24.86 -13.42
C GLN A 618 16.64 -25.19 -14.90
N ASN A 619 15.64 -25.18 -15.78
CA ASN A 619 15.87 -25.57 -17.17
C ASN A 619 16.33 -24.39 -18.03
N ASP A 620 17.57 -24.44 -18.55
CA ASP A 620 18.16 -23.38 -19.38
C ASP A 620 17.33 -23.02 -20.62
N LYS A 621 16.66 -23.99 -21.23
CA LYS A 621 15.82 -23.72 -22.40
C LYS A 621 14.59 -22.90 -22.00
N ILE A 622 14.01 -23.21 -20.85
CA ILE A 622 12.88 -22.46 -20.27
C ILE A 622 13.33 -21.06 -19.88
N SER A 623 14.47 -20.91 -19.21
CA SER A 623 15.02 -19.60 -18.85
C SER A 623 15.22 -18.68 -20.06
N LYS A 624 15.74 -19.24 -21.16
CA LYS A 624 15.89 -18.50 -22.44
C LYS A 624 14.55 -18.11 -23.07
N LEU A 625 13.50 -18.92 -22.92
CA LEU A 625 12.17 -18.60 -23.43
C LEU A 625 11.52 -17.50 -22.58
N VAL A 626 11.63 -17.58 -21.25
CA VAL A 626 11.14 -16.54 -20.34
C VAL A 626 11.88 -15.23 -20.60
N LEU A 627 13.20 -15.26 -20.77
CA LEU A 627 13.97 -14.06 -21.09
C LEU A 627 13.48 -13.40 -22.39
N ARG A 628 13.22 -14.17 -23.43
CA ARG A 628 12.69 -13.62 -24.70
C ARG A 628 11.33 -12.99 -24.53
N GLU A 629 10.43 -13.62 -23.80
CA GLU A 629 9.09 -13.10 -23.51
C GLU A 629 9.20 -11.75 -22.75
N LEU A 630 10.08 -11.66 -21.76
CA LEU A 630 10.31 -10.41 -21.03
C LEU A 630 10.99 -9.34 -21.90
N GLN A 631 11.96 -9.72 -22.71
CA GLN A 631 12.58 -8.80 -23.67
C GLN A 631 11.55 -8.23 -24.66
N ASP A 632 10.61 -9.05 -25.14
CA ASP A 632 9.53 -8.61 -26.02
C ASP A 632 8.56 -7.69 -25.28
N THR A 633 8.26 -7.98 -24.02
CA THR A 633 7.47 -7.09 -23.15
C THR A 633 8.14 -5.72 -23.02
N GLY A 634 9.44 -5.68 -22.73
CA GLY A 634 10.19 -4.44 -22.65
C GLY A 634 10.23 -3.64 -23.96
N ARG A 635 10.45 -4.32 -25.09
CA ARG A 635 10.44 -3.68 -26.43
C ARG A 635 9.06 -3.09 -26.76
N LYS A 636 7.98 -3.83 -26.52
CA LYS A 636 6.60 -3.35 -26.72
C LYS A 636 6.28 -2.13 -25.83
N ALA A 637 6.85 -2.07 -24.65
CA ALA A 637 6.72 -0.92 -23.75
C ALA A 637 7.63 0.27 -24.13
N GLY A 638 8.45 0.15 -25.17
CA GLY A 638 9.33 1.22 -25.65
C GLY A 638 10.59 1.42 -24.82
N LEU A 639 11.08 0.40 -24.13
CA LEU A 639 12.33 0.47 -23.38
C LEU A 639 13.54 0.65 -24.33
N ALA A 640 14.49 1.47 -23.87
CA ALA A 640 15.76 1.66 -24.59
C ALA A 640 16.61 0.36 -24.56
N PRO A 641 17.52 0.14 -25.52
CA PRO A 641 18.30 -1.09 -25.61
C PRO A 641 19.09 -1.47 -24.35
N PHE A 642 19.59 -0.50 -23.61
CA PHE A 642 20.31 -0.71 -22.35
C PHE A 642 19.40 -1.07 -21.17
N GLN A 643 18.09 -0.83 -21.27
CA GLN A 643 17.07 -1.18 -20.28
C GLN A 643 16.47 -2.58 -20.50
N ILE A 644 16.75 -3.20 -21.64
CA ILE A 644 16.29 -4.56 -21.95
C ILE A 644 17.14 -5.57 -21.17
N LEU A 645 16.47 -6.52 -20.52
CA LEU A 645 17.11 -7.57 -19.71
C LEU A 645 18.13 -8.36 -20.51
N ASP A 646 19.29 -8.61 -19.92
CA ASP A 646 20.36 -9.43 -20.47
C ASP A 646 20.26 -10.90 -20.04
N GLY A 647 19.67 -11.14 -18.85
CA GLY A 647 19.48 -12.46 -18.28
C GLY A 647 18.32 -12.53 -17.32
N VAL A 648 17.95 -13.77 -16.96
CA VAL A 648 16.95 -14.04 -15.93
C VAL A 648 17.43 -15.15 -15.00
N VAL A 649 17.13 -15.00 -13.74
CA VAL A 649 17.18 -16.06 -12.72
C VAL A 649 15.75 -16.49 -12.46
N LEU A 650 15.40 -17.74 -12.71
CA LEU A 650 14.08 -18.25 -12.37
C LEU A 650 14.11 -18.92 -11.00
N THR A 651 13.05 -18.70 -10.22
CA THR A 651 12.89 -19.32 -8.90
C THR A 651 11.45 -19.73 -8.67
N ASP A 652 11.26 -20.84 -7.97
CA ASP A 652 9.97 -21.33 -7.46
C ASP A 652 9.69 -20.86 -6.03
N ALA A 653 10.68 -20.23 -5.39
CA ALA A 653 10.55 -19.73 -4.03
C ALA A 653 9.55 -18.60 -3.93
N GLU A 654 8.51 -18.77 -3.13
CA GLU A 654 7.54 -17.73 -2.85
C GLU A 654 8.19 -16.62 -1.99
N TRP A 655 8.07 -15.36 -2.44
CA TRP A 655 8.51 -14.21 -1.64
C TRP A 655 7.38 -13.76 -0.75
N THR A 656 7.67 -13.69 0.53
CA THR A 656 6.69 -13.34 1.57
C THR A 656 7.31 -12.36 2.58
N PRO A 657 6.48 -11.65 3.35
CA PRO A 657 6.98 -10.89 4.48
C PRO A 657 7.67 -11.75 5.54
N GLN A 658 7.25 -13.00 5.71
CA GLN A 658 7.79 -13.94 6.71
C GLN A 658 9.23 -14.36 6.40
N ASN A 659 9.57 -14.58 5.11
CA ASN A 659 10.95 -14.88 4.70
C ASN A 659 11.78 -13.60 4.45
N GLY A 660 11.15 -12.43 4.58
CA GLY A 660 11.79 -11.14 4.50
C GLY A 660 12.11 -10.65 3.10
N PHE A 661 11.71 -11.35 2.04
CA PHE A 661 11.87 -10.91 0.66
C PHE A 661 10.85 -9.83 0.26
N LEU A 662 9.71 -9.76 0.98
CA LEU A 662 8.78 -8.65 0.88
C LEU A 662 8.69 -7.89 2.21
N THR A 663 8.27 -6.63 2.14
CA THR A 663 7.82 -5.86 3.31
C THR A 663 6.36 -6.19 3.63
N ALA A 664 5.84 -5.73 4.80
CA ALA A 664 4.43 -5.85 5.14
C ALA A 664 3.50 -5.20 4.09
N ALA A 665 3.95 -4.13 3.47
CA ALA A 665 3.25 -3.44 2.38
C ALA A 665 3.45 -4.13 1.02
N GLN A 666 3.91 -5.39 1.00
CA GLN A 666 4.15 -6.19 -0.22
C GLN A 666 5.17 -5.56 -1.19
N LYS A 667 6.08 -4.71 -0.70
CA LYS A 667 7.17 -4.13 -1.49
C LYS A 667 8.39 -5.05 -1.45
N LEU A 668 9.16 -5.07 -2.53
CA LEU A 668 10.40 -5.86 -2.63
C LEU A 668 11.44 -5.41 -1.59
N SER A 669 11.98 -6.36 -0.85
CA SER A 669 13.17 -6.16 -0.03
C SER A 669 14.42 -6.44 -0.86
N ARG A 670 14.72 -5.56 -1.81
CA ARG A 670 15.75 -5.74 -2.84
C ARG A 670 17.08 -6.26 -2.30
N ARG A 671 17.58 -5.65 -1.20
CA ARG A 671 18.83 -6.03 -0.59
C ARG A 671 18.85 -7.50 -0.14
N LYS A 672 17.75 -7.98 0.46
CA LYS A 672 17.62 -9.38 0.89
C LYS A 672 17.46 -10.33 -0.29
N ILE A 673 16.71 -9.90 -1.32
CA ILE A 673 16.54 -10.70 -2.54
C ILE A 673 17.89 -10.86 -3.22
N VAL A 674 18.63 -9.78 -3.45
CA VAL A 674 19.95 -9.82 -4.09
C VAL A 674 20.92 -10.71 -3.31
N ALA A 675 20.97 -10.58 -1.97
CA ALA A 675 21.82 -11.43 -1.13
C ALA A 675 21.41 -12.91 -1.17
N GLY A 676 20.10 -13.19 -1.32
CA GLY A 676 19.59 -14.56 -1.40
C GLY A 676 19.84 -15.26 -2.74
N TYR A 677 20.16 -14.51 -3.81
CA TYR A 677 20.36 -15.02 -5.17
C TYR A 677 21.71 -14.58 -5.78
N GLU A 678 22.72 -14.28 -4.95
CA GLU A 678 24.01 -13.73 -5.41
C GLU A 678 24.73 -14.67 -6.40
N THR A 679 24.70 -15.97 -6.14
CA THR A 679 25.33 -16.98 -7.02
C THR A 679 24.63 -17.07 -8.37
N GLU A 680 23.30 -17.12 -8.38
CA GLU A 680 22.47 -17.20 -9.58
C GLU A 680 22.57 -15.92 -10.42
N ILE A 681 22.69 -14.76 -9.77
CA ILE A 681 22.95 -13.47 -10.41
C ILE A 681 24.28 -13.51 -11.18
N ASP A 682 25.35 -14.01 -10.56
CA ASP A 682 26.65 -14.17 -11.19
C ASP A 682 26.59 -15.11 -12.40
N VAL A 683 25.83 -16.18 -12.30
CA VAL A 683 25.61 -17.12 -13.42
C VAL A 683 24.83 -16.46 -14.55
N ALA A 684 23.78 -15.71 -14.23
CA ALA A 684 22.97 -15.01 -15.22
C ALA A 684 23.77 -13.96 -16.00
N TYR A 685 24.77 -13.35 -15.37
CA TYR A 685 25.74 -12.47 -16.05
C TYR A 685 26.90 -13.22 -16.73
N GLY A 686 26.98 -14.55 -16.62
CA GLY A 686 28.06 -15.37 -17.23
C GLY A 686 29.42 -15.23 -16.54
N THR A 687 29.47 -14.75 -15.30
CA THR A 687 30.71 -14.59 -14.51
C THR A 687 31.09 -15.83 -13.72
N LYS A 688 30.13 -16.71 -13.46
CA LYS A 688 30.33 -18.04 -12.85
C LYS A 688 29.63 -19.10 -13.67
N THR A 689 30.22 -20.30 -13.72
CA THR A 689 29.55 -21.53 -14.21
C THR A 689 29.11 -22.35 -12.99
N ILE A 690 27.89 -22.85 -13.00
CA ILE A 690 27.44 -23.87 -12.03
C ILE A 690 28.14 -25.19 -12.46
N HIS A 691 29.03 -25.71 -11.63
CA HIS A 691 29.64 -27.05 -11.80
C HIS A 691 28.74 -28.13 -11.22
#